data_255f587cf6ac44363587836d26b77d15
#
_entry.id   255f587cf6ac44363587836d26b77d15
#
_cell.length_a   1.000
_cell.length_b   1.000
_cell.length_c   1.000
_cell.angle_alpha   90.00
_cell.angle_beta   90.00
_cell.angle_gamma   90.00
#
_symmetry.space_group_name_H-M   'P 1'
#
loop_
_entity.id
_entity.type
_entity.pdbx_description
1 polymer ?
#
loop_
_entity_poly.entity_id
_entity_poly.type
_entity_poly.pdbx_seq_one_letter_code
_entity_poly.pdbx_strand_id
1 'polypeptide(L)'
;MSLSATPALADHFTLPTGSATEKVVALSTIDLKNATNGNNNMAIQLNKSVRGGTLTIAGDTFDSGLGVHAPGKIVVRLNEGVRRFKATFGVDDGADNKPNHAVVGYNVVLVKQDGTGEVKASGVMKRGDKGQALDVDLTDGKFLLLETTLGNNNDWADHFDWANAHFLCTPDAQQPEVVPATALSAANFVKLPVSQEPGTEFIPLSSMDLKNITNGWGTVRPNKSIDNNPLVINDTAYESGVGVHAKSRIVVKLNGAVSHFRAMAGIDAETNKDASDRSAIVGYRVILRGEDGREEVKLEGTARRHEQPVAVDVELEGWKYLILEANEGNGVDWADHFDWVNAYFVYREQNSTRPVIVSEAELTPSLACATELFSLPNTRFLHKIVPSAPSSTVSVTDLPEGLYWNAQRHAVEGKITTEGRYEYKILVTTDGNTQTFPASVTVSGNLVQPKPMMGWISWNVVQDKISTQVVKTVADNMVNLGLRDAGYDFIIIDDLWHAPQRNSDGTPKEDPAKFPIGMGATVKYVHDKGLKFGIYSDAAPKTCAGAYGSYGYETIDAKQYAKWGVDLLKYDYCGAPGDAISAQQRYKAMGDALKASGRDILFYMCEWGVREPWKWGSTTGATTWRATYDTRDCWQGKGGGIGVIQSIAAMKDLWAYSGVNRFNDADMMCVAIHGTGKSSSDLCLTGPGMTQDEYRTQFALWCMWSSPLTLSFDLTKPLSADDKAIITNADLIAIDQDAMGQQAEFVGQEGNIYYFMKDLENGDVAISATNVGATQQQVKFDFAKFSALNVKGHYQARDCQAQKTLENEVETGFTTTVRSHATAVFRLTLKGTGVSQARTSTASQSNALYDLSGRRTNGVDPHGVYIRDGKRVVLP
;
A
#
# COMPACT_ATOMS: atom_id res chain seq x y z
N MET A 1 61.23 -32.63 -36.79
CA MET A 1 60.20 -32.65 -37.83
C MET A 1 58.87 -32.35 -37.11
N SER A 2 58.44 -31.14 -37.13
CA SER A 2 57.14 -30.73 -36.59
C SER A 2 56.10 -30.93 -37.72
N LEU A 3 55.22 -31.90 -37.55
CA LEU A 3 54.02 -32.00 -38.38
C LEU A 3 53.11 -30.80 -38.10
N SER A 4 53.08 -29.86 -39.01
CA SER A 4 52.06 -28.82 -39.07
C SER A 4 50.74 -29.51 -39.46
N ALA A 5 49.81 -29.56 -38.51
CA ALA A 5 48.42 -29.89 -38.83
C ALA A 5 47.89 -28.81 -39.78
N THR A 6 47.53 -29.18 -40.98
CA THR A 6 46.73 -28.34 -41.89
C THR A 6 45.42 -28.03 -41.20
N PRO A 7 45.01 -26.74 -41.13
CA PRO A 7 43.67 -26.42 -40.66
C PRO A 7 42.64 -27.11 -41.53
N ALA A 8 41.67 -27.82 -40.95
CA ALA A 8 40.53 -28.34 -41.67
C ALA A 8 39.87 -27.19 -42.43
N LEU A 9 39.61 -27.37 -43.71
CA LEU A 9 38.84 -26.41 -44.50
C LEU A 9 37.45 -26.27 -43.85
N ALA A 10 37.02 -25.03 -43.64
CA ALA A 10 35.66 -24.74 -43.18
C ALA A 10 34.67 -25.22 -44.22
N ASP A 11 33.66 -25.95 -43.77
CA ASP A 11 32.61 -26.48 -44.67
C ASP A 11 31.55 -25.38 -44.90
N HIS A 12 30.97 -25.37 -46.10
CA HIS A 12 29.88 -24.46 -46.45
C HIS A 12 28.59 -25.26 -46.70
N PHE A 13 27.53 -24.93 -45.99
CA PHE A 13 26.28 -25.66 -45.98
C PHE A 13 25.12 -24.86 -46.57
N THR A 14 24.38 -25.51 -47.49
CA THR A 14 23.16 -24.95 -48.08
C THR A 14 21.94 -25.80 -47.70
N LEU A 15 20.75 -25.22 -47.80
CA LEU A 15 19.52 -25.95 -47.58
C LEU A 15 19.32 -27.09 -48.62
N PRO A 16 18.79 -28.22 -48.21
CA PRO A 16 18.42 -29.27 -49.16
C PRO A 16 17.31 -28.80 -50.09
N THR A 17 17.35 -29.25 -51.34
CA THR A 17 16.25 -29.04 -52.29
C THR A 17 15.16 -30.07 -52.04
N GLY A 18 13.88 -29.61 -52.01
CA GLY A 18 12.72 -30.51 -51.90
C GLY A 18 12.61 -31.50 -53.06
N SER A 19 11.82 -32.54 -52.87
CA SER A 19 11.53 -33.58 -53.86
C SER A 19 10.06 -33.55 -54.31
N ALA A 20 9.68 -34.39 -55.27
CA ALA A 20 8.28 -34.53 -55.70
C ALA A 20 7.35 -34.98 -54.58
N THR A 21 7.86 -35.57 -53.50
CA THR A 21 7.11 -36.09 -52.35
C THR A 21 7.36 -35.31 -51.07
N GLU A 22 8.25 -34.31 -51.07
CA GLU A 22 8.66 -33.57 -49.86
C GLU A 22 8.94 -32.10 -50.15
N LYS A 23 8.28 -31.22 -49.46
CA LYS A 23 8.48 -29.76 -49.50
C LYS A 23 9.38 -29.35 -48.34
N VAL A 24 10.41 -28.55 -48.67
CA VAL A 24 11.31 -27.93 -47.66
C VAL A 24 10.82 -26.53 -47.37
N VAL A 25 10.60 -26.20 -46.09
CA VAL A 25 10.22 -24.87 -45.62
C VAL A 25 11.30 -24.35 -44.65
N ALA A 26 12.10 -23.36 -45.08
CA ALA A 26 13.12 -22.79 -44.24
C ALA A 26 12.49 -21.99 -43.08
N LEU A 27 13.00 -22.09 -41.85
CA LEU A 27 12.53 -21.35 -40.71
C LEU A 27 12.67 -19.85 -40.94
N SER A 28 13.69 -19.39 -41.65
CA SER A 28 13.92 -17.99 -42.05
C SER A 28 12.89 -17.42 -43.03
N THR A 29 11.99 -18.23 -43.59
CA THR A 29 10.91 -17.79 -44.49
C THR A 29 9.56 -17.63 -43.79
N ILE A 30 9.50 -17.93 -42.50
CA ILE A 30 8.29 -17.82 -41.65
C ILE A 30 8.28 -16.44 -41.00
N ASP A 31 7.09 -15.84 -40.81
CA ASP A 31 6.93 -14.57 -40.10
C ASP A 31 7.27 -14.73 -38.60
N LEU A 32 8.33 -14.07 -38.15
CA LEU A 32 8.88 -14.16 -36.77
C LEU A 32 8.39 -13.08 -35.83
N LYS A 33 7.39 -12.30 -36.19
CA LYS A 33 6.89 -11.19 -35.33
C LYS A 33 6.50 -11.60 -33.90
N ASN A 34 6.18 -12.87 -33.70
CA ASN A 34 5.78 -13.45 -32.42
C ASN A 34 6.94 -14.15 -31.68
N ALA A 35 8.13 -14.22 -32.27
CA ALA A 35 9.32 -14.73 -31.58
C ALA A 35 9.91 -13.67 -30.63
N THR A 36 10.55 -14.13 -29.56
CA THR A 36 11.24 -13.23 -28.62
C THR A 36 12.75 -13.35 -28.74
N ASN A 37 13.45 -12.25 -28.47
CA ASN A 37 14.91 -12.14 -28.49
C ASN A 37 15.38 -11.39 -27.26
N GLY A 38 16.45 -11.84 -26.60
CA GLY A 38 16.88 -11.34 -25.30
C GLY A 38 17.40 -9.91 -25.26
N ASN A 39 17.81 -9.37 -26.41
CA ASN A 39 18.29 -8.01 -26.51
C ASN A 39 17.32 -7.16 -27.34
N ASN A 40 16.65 -6.22 -26.68
CA ASN A 40 15.69 -5.31 -27.32
C ASN A 40 16.28 -4.42 -28.42
N ASN A 41 17.62 -4.28 -28.46
CA ASN A 41 18.33 -3.51 -29.47
C ASN A 41 18.83 -4.35 -30.65
N MET A 42 18.66 -5.67 -30.60
CA MET A 42 19.05 -6.62 -31.66
C MET A 42 17.86 -7.44 -32.08
N ALA A 43 17.37 -7.24 -33.31
CA ALA A 43 16.32 -8.08 -33.87
C ALA A 43 16.88 -9.46 -34.29
N ILE A 44 16.03 -10.50 -34.25
CA ILE A 44 16.33 -11.78 -34.85
C ILE A 44 16.67 -11.55 -36.34
N GLN A 45 17.79 -12.09 -36.81
CA GLN A 45 18.24 -11.91 -38.18
C GLN A 45 17.91 -13.13 -39.05
N LEU A 46 17.38 -12.89 -40.25
CA LEU A 46 17.07 -13.94 -41.21
C LEU A 46 18.31 -14.19 -42.09
N ASN A 47 18.76 -15.44 -42.12
CA ASN A 47 19.93 -15.88 -42.91
C ASN A 47 21.23 -15.14 -42.60
N LYS A 48 21.30 -14.61 -41.38
CA LYS A 48 22.45 -13.85 -40.86
C LYS A 48 22.60 -14.07 -39.38
N SER A 49 23.83 -13.99 -38.90
CA SER A 49 24.05 -13.90 -37.44
C SER A 49 23.34 -12.70 -36.84
N VAL A 50 23.09 -12.69 -35.53
CA VAL A 50 22.32 -11.63 -34.87
C VAL A 50 22.94 -10.23 -35.06
N ARG A 51 24.25 -10.14 -35.36
CA ARG A 51 24.96 -8.90 -35.73
C ARG A 51 24.93 -8.60 -37.23
N GLY A 52 24.25 -9.40 -38.07
CA GLY A 52 24.09 -9.17 -39.49
C GLY A 52 25.23 -9.74 -40.35
N GLY A 53 26.20 -10.47 -39.76
CA GLY A 53 27.22 -11.21 -40.45
C GLY A 53 26.71 -12.56 -41.04
N THR A 54 27.60 -13.34 -41.63
CA THR A 54 27.32 -14.74 -42.07
C THR A 54 27.06 -15.60 -40.82
N LEU A 55 26.09 -16.52 -40.90
CA LEU A 55 25.91 -17.56 -39.87
C LEU A 55 27.15 -18.47 -39.86
N THR A 56 27.86 -18.51 -38.72
CA THR A 56 29.15 -19.22 -38.64
C THR A 56 29.31 -19.91 -37.28
N ILE A 57 29.45 -21.22 -37.28
CA ILE A 57 29.57 -22.02 -36.05
C ILE A 57 30.86 -22.85 -36.14
N ALA A 58 31.81 -22.61 -35.25
CA ALA A 58 33.11 -23.32 -35.21
C ALA A 58 33.84 -23.37 -36.55
N GLY A 59 33.74 -22.33 -37.35
CA GLY A 59 34.36 -22.20 -38.67
C GLY A 59 33.45 -22.63 -39.84
N ASP A 60 32.46 -23.43 -39.65
CA ASP A 60 31.48 -23.81 -40.68
C ASP A 60 30.53 -22.66 -40.98
N THR A 61 30.17 -22.46 -42.26
CA THR A 61 29.32 -21.36 -42.74
C THR A 61 27.99 -21.88 -43.31
N PHE A 62 26.93 -21.11 -43.16
CA PHE A 62 25.58 -21.50 -43.54
C PHE A 62 24.83 -20.37 -44.27
N ASP A 63 24.15 -20.74 -45.39
CA ASP A 63 23.37 -19.79 -46.18
C ASP A 63 22.01 -19.45 -45.62
N SER A 64 21.48 -20.30 -44.76
CA SER A 64 20.10 -20.17 -44.23
C SER A 64 20.06 -20.45 -42.76
N GLY A 65 19.13 -19.79 -42.07
CA GLY A 65 18.88 -19.96 -40.63
C GLY A 65 18.48 -18.66 -39.95
N LEU A 66 18.58 -18.67 -38.62
CA LEU A 66 18.27 -17.51 -37.77
C LEU A 66 19.43 -17.23 -36.82
N GLY A 67 19.88 -15.97 -36.77
CA GLY A 67 20.75 -15.48 -35.72
C GLY A 67 19.88 -14.88 -34.62
N VAL A 68 20.05 -15.35 -33.39
CA VAL A 68 19.29 -14.91 -32.19
C VAL A 68 20.24 -14.53 -31.08
N HIS A 69 19.72 -13.75 -30.08
CA HIS A 69 20.40 -13.43 -28.84
C HIS A 69 19.67 -14.07 -27.67
N ALA A 70 20.35 -14.77 -26.78
CA ALA A 70 19.74 -15.34 -25.59
C ALA A 70 19.43 -14.23 -24.52
N PRO A 71 18.36 -14.41 -23.72
CA PRO A 71 17.36 -15.48 -23.82
C PRO A 71 16.32 -15.19 -24.92
N GLY A 72 15.87 -16.21 -25.63
CA GLY A 72 14.90 -16.07 -26.72
C GLY A 72 14.03 -17.28 -26.91
N LYS A 73 12.81 -17.10 -27.44
CA LYS A 73 11.85 -18.19 -27.70
C LYS A 73 11.22 -18.04 -29.06
N ILE A 74 11.20 -19.17 -29.81
CA ILE A 74 10.48 -19.31 -31.08
C ILE A 74 9.51 -20.49 -30.90
N VAL A 75 8.22 -20.21 -30.88
CA VAL A 75 7.18 -21.25 -30.77
C VAL A 75 6.53 -21.43 -32.13
N VAL A 76 6.70 -22.61 -32.73
CA VAL A 76 6.17 -22.93 -34.07
C VAL A 76 4.95 -23.84 -33.91
N ARG A 77 3.78 -23.38 -34.38
CA ARG A 77 2.60 -24.25 -34.54
C ARG A 77 2.82 -25.19 -35.72
N LEU A 78 2.63 -26.48 -35.48
CA LEU A 78 2.79 -27.53 -36.46
C LEU A 78 1.43 -27.82 -37.14
N ASN A 79 1.29 -27.35 -38.36
CA ASN A 79 0.10 -27.58 -39.18
C ASN A 79 0.13 -28.98 -39.79
N GLU A 80 -1.01 -29.45 -40.32
CA GLU A 80 -1.12 -30.75 -40.95
C GLU A 80 -0.09 -30.89 -42.09
N GLY A 81 0.56 -32.06 -42.17
CA GLY A 81 1.58 -32.33 -43.18
C GLY A 81 3.00 -31.92 -42.81
N VAL A 82 3.24 -31.24 -41.69
CA VAL A 82 4.59 -30.95 -41.18
C VAL A 82 5.12 -32.18 -40.46
N ARG A 83 6.25 -32.75 -40.93
CA ARG A 83 6.72 -34.05 -40.46
C ARG A 83 8.01 -34.06 -39.67
N ARG A 84 8.98 -33.27 -40.07
CA ARG A 84 10.30 -33.23 -39.42
C ARG A 84 10.82 -31.82 -39.35
N PHE A 85 11.65 -31.54 -38.33
CA PHE A 85 12.45 -30.32 -38.23
C PHE A 85 13.92 -30.69 -38.18
N LYS A 86 14.71 -30.01 -39.00
CA LYS A 86 16.15 -30.20 -39.05
C LYS A 86 16.88 -28.86 -38.91
N ALA A 87 17.98 -28.84 -38.16
CA ALA A 87 18.84 -27.68 -38.00
C ALA A 87 20.27 -28.12 -37.65
N THR A 88 21.23 -27.23 -37.85
CA THR A 88 22.49 -27.24 -37.13
C THR A 88 22.49 -26.01 -36.23
N PHE A 89 22.83 -26.14 -34.97
CA PHE A 89 22.78 -25.02 -34.05
C PHE A 89 24.04 -24.90 -33.22
N GLY A 90 24.34 -23.69 -32.78
CA GLY A 90 25.49 -23.40 -31.91
C GLY A 90 25.71 -21.89 -31.67
N VAL A 91 26.77 -21.57 -30.91
CA VAL A 91 27.16 -20.21 -30.66
C VAL A 91 27.88 -19.64 -31.88
N ASP A 92 27.46 -18.44 -32.36
CA ASP A 92 28.03 -17.77 -33.52
C ASP A 92 29.49 -17.36 -33.29
N ASP A 93 30.35 -17.52 -34.29
CA ASP A 93 31.78 -17.19 -34.23
C ASP A 93 32.03 -15.68 -34.10
N GLY A 94 31.07 -14.85 -34.47
CA GLY A 94 31.13 -13.40 -34.28
C GLY A 94 30.85 -12.95 -32.84
N ALA A 95 30.52 -13.86 -31.91
CA ALA A 95 30.36 -13.58 -30.48
C ALA A 95 31.71 -13.18 -29.83
N ASP A 96 31.69 -12.41 -28.75
CA ASP A 96 32.89 -12.00 -28.01
C ASP A 96 33.61 -13.21 -27.38
N ASN A 97 34.93 -13.23 -27.41
CA ASN A 97 35.76 -14.34 -26.93
C ASN A 97 36.34 -14.11 -25.50
N LYS A 98 35.75 -13.23 -24.73
CA LYS A 98 36.20 -13.01 -23.35
C LYS A 98 35.74 -14.15 -22.41
N PRO A 99 36.48 -14.43 -21.34
CA PRO A 99 36.07 -15.41 -20.35
C PRO A 99 34.63 -15.12 -19.83
N ASN A 100 33.81 -16.15 -19.75
CA ASN A 100 32.40 -16.07 -19.33
C ASN A 100 31.46 -15.30 -20.29
N HIS A 101 31.88 -14.95 -21.50
CA HIS A 101 31.00 -14.43 -22.54
C HIS A 101 30.63 -15.53 -23.52
N ALA A 102 29.52 -15.33 -24.25
CA ALA A 102 29.06 -16.26 -25.28
C ALA A 102 28.86 -17.72 -24.76
N VAL A 103 28.13 -17.88 -23.71
CA VAL A 103 27.73 -19.18 -23.14
C VAL A 103 26.22 -19.26 -23.14
N VAL A 104 25.64 -20.03 -24.06
CA VAL A 104 24.21 -20.08 -24.32
C VAL A 104 23.63 -21.45 -23.94
N GLY A 105 22.63 -21.45 -23.10
CA GLY A 105 21.78 -22.61 -22.86
C GLY A 105 20.73 -22.74 -23.98
N TYR A 106 20.34 -23.97 -24.31
CA TYR A 106 19.32 -24.22 -25.32
C TYR A 106 18.36 -25.34 -24.90
N ASN A 107 17.09 -25.21 -25.33
CA ASN A 107 16.07 -26.27 -25.23
C ASN A 107 15.32 -26.41 -26.56
N VAL A 108 15.09 -27.62 -26.98
CA VAL A 108 14.21 -27.95 -28.10
C VAL A 108 13.13 -28.88 -27.56
N VAL A 109 11.88 -28.43 -27.54
CA VAL A 109 10.77 -29.17 -26.94
C VAL A 109 9.66 -29.39 -27.98
N LEU A 110 9.27 -30.64 -28.17
CA LEU A 110 8.08 -30.98 -28.94
C LEU A 110 6.88 -31.06 -27.99
N VAL A 111 5.91 -30.17 -28.16
CA VAL A 111 4.64 -30.21 -27.43
C VAL A 111 3.65 -31.02 -28.26
N LYS A 112 3.16 -32.14 -27.71
CA LYS A 112 2.25 -33.05 -28.36
C LYS A 112 0.81 -32.54 -28.39
N GLN A 113 -0.09 -33.26 -29.09
CA GLN A 113 -1.51 -32.89 -29.19
C GLN A 113 -2.23 -32.92 -27.83
N ASP A 114 -1.80 -33.79 -26.92
CA ASP A 114 -2.31 -33.90 -25.56
C ASP A 114 -1.74 -32.82 -24.59
N GLY A 115 -0.81 -32.02 -25.11
CA GLY A 115 -0.18 -30.95 -24.34
C GLY A 115 1.10 -31.34 -23.61
N THR A 116 1.48 -32.61 -23.59
CA THR A 116 2.74 -33.02 -22.95
C THR A 116 3.95 -32.50 -23.75
N GLY A 117 4.96 -31.99 -23.06
CA GLY A 117 6.23 -31.57 -23.65
C GLY A 117 7.26 -32.69 -23.63
N GLU A 118 7.92 -32.97 -24.75
CA GLU A 118 9.02 -33.90 -24.85
C GLU A 118 10.29 -33.15 -25.25
N VAL A 119 11.30 -33.13 -24.37
CA VAL A 119 12.59 -32.50 -24.65
C VAL A 119 13.34 -33.32 -25.71
N LYS A 120 13.59 -32.73 -26.85
CA LYS A 120 14.32 -33.36 -27.97
C LYS A 120 15.82 -33.06 -27.95
N ALA A 121 16.19 -31.89 -27.43
CA ALA A 121 17.57 -31.52 -27.17
C ALA A 121 17.63 -30.43 -26.10
N SER A 122 18.62 -30.50 -25.22
CA SER A 122 18.88 -29.44 -24.23
C SER A 122 20.36 -29.47 -23.82
N GLY A 123 20.89 -28.35 -23.40
CA GLY A 123 22.27 -28.26 -22.94
C GLY A 123 22.78 -26.81 -22.90
N VAL A 124 24.10 -26.70 -22.80
CA VAL A 124 24.81 -25.40 -22.83
C VAL A 124 25.94 -25.51 -23.88
N MET A 125 26.07 -24.48 -24.68
CA MET A 125 27.14 -24.35 -25.69
C MET A 125 27.88 -23.03 -25.48
N LYS A 126 29.16 -23.04 -25.86
CA LYS A 126 30.02 -21.86 -25.86
C LYS A 126 30.66 -21.64 -27.23
N ARG A 127 31.17 -20.46 -27.44
CA ARG A 127 31.88 -20.12 -28.68
C ARG A 127 33.03 -21.13 -28.93
N GLY A 128 33.08 -21.64 -30.16
CA GLY A 128 34.05 -22.61 -30.61
C GLY A 128 33.66 -24.07 -30.42
N ASP A 129 32.54 -24.33 -29.74
CA ASP A 129 31.94 -25.66 -29.72
C ASP A 129 31.42 -26.00 -31.15
N LYS A 130 31.61 -27.26 -31.59
CA LYS A 130 31.08 -27.71 -32.90
C LYS A 130 29.56 -27.62 -32.91
N GLY A 131 29.00 -27.18 -34.02
CA GLY A 131 27.58 -27.16 -34.27
C GLY A 131 26.95 -28.52 -34.04
N GLN A 132 25.82 -28.53 -33.35
CA GLN A 132 25.05 -29.76 -33.12
C GLN A 132 23.98 -29.93 -34.18
N ALA A 133 23.92 -31.13 -34.79
CA ALA A 133 22.88 -31.47 -35.72
C ALA A 133 21.61 -31.90 -35.01
N LEU A 134 20.47 -31.36 -35.40
CA LEU A 134 19.14 -31.65 -34.90
C LEU A 134 18.29 -32.29 -36.01
N ASP A 135 17.58 -33.36 -35.65
CA ASP A 135 16.60 -34.03 -36.55
C ASP A 135 15.44 -34.54 -35.69
N VAL A 136 14.33 -33.82 -35.69
CA VAL A 136 13.17 -34.06 -34.82
C VAL A 136 12.00 -34.58 -35.67
N ASP A 137 11.44 -35.73 -35.31
CA ASP A 137 10.15 -36.21 -35.82
C ASP A 137 9.03 -35.41 -35.16
N LEU A 138 8.15 -34.82 -35.97
CA LEU A 138 7.08 -33.91 -35.52
C LEU A 138 5.67 -34.52 -35.67
N THR A 139 5.56 -35.82 -35.98
CA THR A 139 4.31 -36.47 -36.42
C THR A 139 3.14 -36.29 -35.42
N ASP A 140 3.41 -36.32 -34.11
CA ASP A 140 2.39 -36.16 -33.04
C ASP A 140 2.45 -34.78 -32.40
N GLY A 141 3.21 -33.85 -32.97
CA GLY A 141 3.46 -32.53 -32.43
C GLY A 141 2.33 -31.53 -32.70
N LYS A 142 2.06 -30.68 -31.74
CA LYS A 142 1.20 -29.50 -31.85
C LYS A 142 2.03 -28.24 -32.01
N PHE A 143 3.10 -28.12 -31.18
CA PHE A 143 4.06 -27.04 -31.27
C PHE A 143 5.50 -27.56 -31.17
N LEU A 144 6.43 -26.86 -31.83
CA LEU A 144 7.86 -26.97 -31.59
C LEU A 144 8.37 -25.70 -30.91
N LEU A 145 8.97 -25.84 -29.73
CA LEU A 145 9.65 -24.74 -29.02
C LEU A 145 11.16 -24.84 -29.31
N LEU A 146 11.73 -23.77 -29.84
CA LEU A 146 13.16 -23.51 -29.90
C LEU A 146 13.48 -22.38 -28.90
N GLU A 147 14.22 -22.71 -27.86
CA GLU A 147 14.51 -21.76 -26.78
C GLU A 147 16.03 -21.61 -26.62
N THR A 148 16.49 -20.38 -26.42
CA THR A 148 17.83 -20.08 -25.93
C THR A 148 17.73 -19.43 -24.53
N THR A 149 18.64 -19.81 -23.63
CA THR A 149 18.69 -19.35 -22.25
C THR A 149 20.09 -18.85 -21.90
N LEU A 150 20.23 -18.20 -20.74
CA LEU A 150 21.53 -17.77 -20.24
C LEU A 150 22.29 -18.98 -19.71
N GLY A 151 23.34 -19.40 -20.39
CA GLY A 151 24.10 -20.60 -20.02
C GLY A 151 24.98 -20.40 -18.78
N ASN A 152 25.26 -19.16 -18.39
CA ASN A 152 26.11 -18.80 -17.26
C ASN A 152 25.56 -17.59 -16.46
N ASN A 153 24.26 -17.30 -16.54
CA ASN A 153 23.57 -16.16 -15.92
C ASN A 153 24.10 -14.77 -16.38
N ASN A 154 24.65 -14.71 -17.59
CA ASN A 154 25.16 -13.49 -18.20
C ASN A 154 24.74 -13.49 -19.68
N ASP A 155 24.20 -12.37 -20.16
CA ASP A 155 23.72 -12.19 -21.54
C ASP A 155 24.77 -11.59 -22.49
N TRP A 156 25.99 -11.35 -22.00
CA TRP A 156 27.03 -10.70 -22.80
C TRP A 156 27.51 -11.58 -23.98
N ALA A 157 27.21 -11.11 -25.19
CA ALA A 157 27.59 -11.73 -26.45
C ALA A 157 26.98 -13.14 -26.64
N ASP A 158 25.83 -13.42 -26.03
CA ASP A 158 25.11 -14.70 -26.13
C ASP A 158 24.40 -14.81 -27.49
N HIS A 159 25.22 -14.77 -28.57
CA HIS A 159 24.80 -14.91 -29.97
C HIS A 159 24.69 -16.37 -30.32
N PHE A 160 23.56 -16.79 -30.86
CA PHE A 160 23.27 -18.18 -31.17
C PHE A 160 22.60 -18.31 -32.54
N ASP A 161 23.04 -19.30 -33.30
CA ASP A 161 22.57 -19.57 -34.64
C ASP A 161 21.75 -20.86 -34.69
N TRP A 162 20.54 -20.77 -35.21
CA TRP A 162 19.74 -21.91 -35.68
C TRP A 162 20.03 -22.02 -37.21
N ALA A 163 21.17 -22.58 -37.59
CA ALA A 163 21.65 -22.65 -38.96
C ALA A 163 20.99 -23.81 -39.72
N ASN A 164 20.75 -23.64 -41.00
CA ASN A 164 20.06 -24.58 -41.86
C ASN A 164 18.75 -25.12 -41.29
N ALA A 165 18.08 -24.29 -40.49
CA ALA A 165 16.84 -24.65 -39.81
C ALA A 165 15.67 -24.70 -40.81
N HIS A 166 15.09 -25.90 -40.97
CA HIS A 166 14.00 -26.11 -41.94
C HIS A 166 13.06 -27.23 -41.52
N PHE A 167 11.83 -27.15 -42.03
CA PHE A 167 10.81 -28.16 -41.89
C PHE A 167 10.72 -29.01 -43.18
N LEU A 168 10.56 -30.32 -43.01
CA LEU A 168 10.18 -31.25 -44.06
C LEU A 168 8.68 -31.51 -43.97
N CYS A 169 7.97 -31.20 -45.05
CA CYS A 169 6.53 -31.22 -45.11
C CYS A 169 6.02 -32.03 -46.30
N THR A 170 4.78 -32.50 -46.23
CA THR A 170 4.13 -33.04 -47.46
C THR A 170 3.94 -31.90 -48.48
N PRO A 171 3.82 -32.19 -49.78
CA PRO A 171 3.70 -31.15 -50.80
C PRO A 171 2.52 -30.22 -50.63
N ASP A 172 1.45 -30.72 -50.06
CA ASP A 172 0.18 -30.04 -49.79
C ASP A 172 0.09 -29.43 -48.38
N ALA A 173 1.14 -29.59 -47.58
CA ALA A 173 1.16 -29.09 -46.21
C ALA A 173 0.97 -27.57 -46.08
N GLN A 174 0.17 -27.17 -45.12
CA GLN A 174 0.09 -25.76 -44.69
C GLN A 174 1.42 -25.36 -44.06
N GLN A 175 1.85 -24.14 -44.34
CA GLN A 175 3.11 -23.61 -43.79
C GLN A 175 3.06 -23.57 -42.28
N PRO A 176 4.11 -24.01 -41.55
CA PRO A 176 4.21 -23.80 -40.10
C PRO A 176 4.14 -22.29 -39.75
N GLU A 177 3.65 -21.97 -38.56
CA GLU A 177 3.42 -20.61 -38.14
C GLU A 177 4.12 -20.32 -36.80
N VAL A 178 4.87 -19.21 -36.68
CA VAL A 178 5.39 -18.77 -35.40
C VAL A 178 4.29 -18.01 -34.63
N VAL A 179 3.93 -18.54 -33.49
CA VAL A 179 2.89 -18.01 -32.61
C VAL A 179 3.51 -17.42 -31.35
N PRO A 180 2.81 -16.51 -30.63
CA PRO A 180 3.29 -15.99 -29.36
C PRO A 180 3.58 -17.14 -28.37
N ALA A 181 4.59 -16.97 -27.52
CA ALA A 181 4.92 -17.96 -26.48
C ALA A 181 3.73 -18.26 -25.54
N THR A 182 2.81 -17.32 -25.39
CA THR A 182 1.52 -17.49 -24.69
C THR A 182 0.61 -18.55 -25.33
N ALA A 183 0.85 -18.95 -26.61
CA ALA A 183 0.12 -20.04 -27.22
C ALA A 183 0.47 -21.42 -26.63
N LEU A 184 1.65 -21.56 -26.06
CA LEU A 184 2.03 -22.77 -25.29
C LEU A 184 1.23 -22.78 -23.96
N SER A 185 1.07 -21.67 -23.30
CA SER A 185 0.31 -21.54 -22.05
C SER A 185 -1.20 -21.63 -22.26
N ALA A 186 -1.72 -21.20 -23.42
CA ALA A 186 -3.14 -21.30 -23.74
C ALA A 186 -3.61 -22.76 -24.01
N ALA A 187 -2.69 -23.68 -24.27
CA ALA A 187 -3.01 -25.08 -24.61
C ALA A 187 -2.96 -26.03 -23.41
N ASN A 188 -2.32 -25.67 -22.31
CA ASN A 188 -1.97 -26.58 -21.22
C ASN A 188 -2.01 -25.97 -19.83
N PHE A 189 -3.14 -25.39 -19.44
CA PHE A 189 -3.35 -25.16 -18.02
C PHE A 189 -3.59 -26.50 -17.32
N VAL A 190 -2.82 -26.82 -16.31
CA VAL A 190 -3.17 -27.89 -15.37
C VAL A 190 -4.47 -27.46 -14.70
N LYS A 191 -5.53 -28.23 -15.00
CA LYS A 191 -6.87 -27.94 -14.47
C LYS A 191 -7.03 -28.46 -13.05
N LEU A 192 -7.88 -27.77 -12.29
CA LEU A 192 -8.31 -28.29 -11.02
C LEU A 192 -8.99 -29.65 -11.21
N PRO A 193 -8.65 -30.66 -10.41
CA PRO A 193 -9.34 -31.95 -10.49
C PRO A 193 -10.83 -31.79 -10.13
N VAL A 194 -11.67 -32.64 -10.68
CA VAL A 194 -13.10 -32.71 -10.37
C VAL A 194 -13.34 -33.94 -9.50
N SER A 195 -14.09 -33.79 -8.41
CA SER A 195 -14.42 -34.91 -7.54
C SER A 195 -15.21 -35.98 -8.31
N GLN A 196 -14.81 -37.25 -8.15
CA GLN A 196 -15.52 -38.41 -8.67
C GLN A 196 -16.38 -39.09 -7.59
N GLU A 197 -16.28 -38.64 -6.33
CA GLU A 197 -17.02 -39.23 -5.21
C GLU A 197 -18.35 -38.50 -5.02
N PRO A 198 -19.48 -39.19 -5.01
CA PRO A 198 -20.78 -38.57 -4.73
C PRO A 198 -20.81 -37.88 -3.35
N GLY A 199 -21.35 -36.65 -3.29
CA GLY A 199 -21.41 -35.86 -2.06
C GLY A 199 -20.10 -35.22 -1.64
N THR A 200 -19.08 -35.22 -2.50
CA THR A 200 -17.80 -34.53 -2.28
C THR A 200 -17.63 -33.43 -3.33
N GLU A 201 -17.36 -32.21 -2.85
CA GLU A 201 -17.07 -31.04 -3.67
C GLU A 201 -15.61 -30.61 -3.45
N PHE A 202 -14.97 -30.11 -4.51
CA PHE A 202 -13.68 -29.43 -4.39
C PHE A 202 -13.91 -27.93 -4.40
N ILE A 203 -13.55 -27.25 -3.30
CA ILE A 203 -13.68 -25.80 -3.16
C ILE A 203 -12.32 -25.18 -3.48
N PRO A 204 -12.16 -24.47 -4.63
CA PRO A 204 -10.91 -23.80 -4.95
C PRO A 204 -10.62 -22.66 -3.95
N LEU A 205 -9.37 -22.54 -3.50
CA LEU A 205 -8.92 -21.40 -2.68
C LEU A 205 -9.20 -20.06 -3.38
N SER A 206 -9.00 -20.01 -4.70
CA SER A 206 -9.25 -18.83 -5.52
C SER A 206 -10.72 -18.44 -5.66
N SER A 207 -11.67 -19.30 -5.29
CA SER A 207 -13.11 -19.00 -5.30
C SER A 207 -13.59 -18.32 -4.02
N MET A 208 -12.72 -18.20 -3.01
CA MET A 208 -13.04 -17.61 -1.72
C MET A 208 -12.86 -16.08 -1.74
N ASP A 209 -13.37 -15.38 -0.73
CA ASP A 209 -13.13 -13.93 -0.56
C ASP A 209 -11.67 -13.69 -0.10
N LEU A 210 -10.83 -13.16 -0.99
CA LEU A 210 -9.38 -13.02 -0.77
C LEU A 210 -8.98 -11.73 -0.01
N LYS A 211 -9.94 -10.88 0.35
CA LYS A 211 -9.68 -9.54 0.94
C LYS A 211 -8.92 -9.57 2.28
N ASN A 212 -9.03 -10.67 3.01
CA ASN A 212 -8.42 -10.84 4.33
C ASN A 212 -7.01 -11.48 4.28
N ILE A 213 -6.45 -11.70 3.11
CA ILE A 213 -5.09 -12.22 2.95
C ILE A 213 -4.09 -11.11 3.27
N THR A 214 -3.19 -11.37 4.22
CA THR A 214 -2.02 -10.51 4.44
C THR A 214 -1.01 -10.76 3.32
N ASN A 215 -0.51 -9.70 2.69
CA ASN A 215 0.39 -9.78 1.55
C ASN A 215 1.44 -8.67 1.59
N GLY A 216 2.70 -8.98 1.32
CA GLY A 216 3.81 -8.03 1.45
C GLY A 216 3.80 -6.92 0.41
N TRP A 217 3.37 -7.24 -0.81
CA TRP A 217 3.28 -6.28 -1.92
C TRP A 217 2.23 -6.72 -2.94
N GLY A 218 1.71 -5.77 -3.70
CA GLY A 218 0.75 -6.01 -4.77
C GLY A 218 -0.66 -6.39 -4.27
N THR A 219 -1.54 -6.71 -5.19
CA THR A 219 -2.93 -7.09 -4.89
C THR A 219 -3.17 -8.55 -5.24
N VAL A 220 -3.57 -9.34 -4.26
CA VAL A 220 -3.94 -10.75 -4.45
C VAL A 220 -5.23 -10.84 -5.28
N ARG A 221 -5.22 -11.69 -6.32
CA ARG A 221 -6.35 -11.88 -7.23
C ARG A 221 -6.62 -13.36 -7.48
N PRO A 222 -7.88 -13.76 -7.74
CA PRO A 222 -8.18 -15.14 -8.05
C PRO A 222 -7.58 -15.53 -9.42
N ASN A 223 -6.94 -16.68 -9.47
CA ASN A 223 -6.37 -17.30 -10.68
C ASN A 223 -5.34 -16.42 -11.41
N LYS A 224 -4.61 -15.63 -10.64
CA LYS A 224 -3.58 -14.72 -11.15
C LYS A 224 -2.36 -14.72 -10.24
N SER A 225 -1.19 -14.52 -10.86
CA SER A 225 0.03 -14.15 -10.15
C SER A 225 -0.12 -12.77 -9.50
N ILE A 226 0.82 -12.39 -8.65
CA ILE A 226 0.76 -11.10 -7.97
C ILE A 226 0.84 -9.91 -8.94
N ASP A 227 1.54 -10.05 -10.07
CA ASP A 227 1.62 -9.07 -11.17
C ASP A 227 0.42 -9.10 -12.13
N ASN A 228 -0.62 -9.89 -11.80
CA ASN A 228 -1.83 -10.06 -12.61
C ASN A 228 -1.61 -10.83 -13.93
N ASN A 229 -0.57 -11.66 -14.01
CA ASN A 229 -0.29 -12.57 -15.11
C ASN A 229 -0.98 -13.95 -14.89
N PRO A 230 -0.98 -14.88 -15.86
CA PRO A 230 -1.29 -16.28 -15.61
C PRO A 230 -0.36 -16.89 -14.55
N LEU A 231 -0.88 -17.78 -13.71
CA LEU A 231 -0.08 -18.53 -12.74
C LEU A 231 0.83 -19.53 -13.45
N VAL A 232 2.13 -19.41 -13.29
CA VAL A 232 3.13 -20.28 -13.94
C VAL A 232 4.25 -20.61 -12.97
N ILE A 233 4.40 -21.87 -12.58
CA ILE A 233 5.55 -22.33 -11.78
C ILE A 233 6.47 -23.12 -12.70
N ASN A 234 7.74 -22.75 -12.74
CA ASN A 234 8.68 -23.24 -13.74
C ASN A 234 8.09 -23.05 -15.15
N ASP A 235 7.84 -24.11 -15.89
CA ASP A 235 7.26 -24.08 -17.24
C ASP A 235 5.80 -24.57 -17.30
N THR A 236 5.15 -24.73 -16.14
CA THR A 236 3.80 -25.27 -16.04
C THR A 236 2.81 -24.17 -15.68
N ALA A 237 1.80 -23.95 -16.53
CA ALA A 237 0.71 -23.01 -16.27
C ALA A 237 -0.47 -23.69 -15.57
N TYR A 238 -1.13 -22.97 -14.67
CA TYR A 238 -2.25 -23.45 -13.85
C TYR A 238 -3.50 -22.60 -14.06
N GLU A 239 -4.66 -23.28 -14.19
CA GLU A 239 -5.95 -22.58 -14.37
C GLU A 239 -6.45 -21.94 -13.07
N SER A 240 -6.11 -22.54 -11.92
CA SER A 240 -6.64 -22.13 -10.62
C SER A 240 -5.52 -21.95 -9.59
N GLY A 241 -5.66 -20.96 -8.74
CA GLY A 241 -4.74 -20.69 -7.66
C GLY A 241 -4.75 -19.25 -7.19
N VAL A 242 -3.79 -18.91 -6.34
CA VAL A 242 -3.64 -17.57 -5.75
C VAL A 242 -2.15 -17.24 -5.73
N GLY A 243 -1.76 -16.17 -6.43
CA GLY A 243 -0.42 -15.61 -6.37
C GLY A 243 -0.31 -14.60 -5.24
N VAL A 244 0.78 -14.68 -4.46
CA VAL A 244 1.09 -13.82 -3.32
C VAL A 244 2.53 -13.32 -3.41
N HIS A 245 2.85 -12.30 -2.61
CA HIS A 245 4.21 -11.80 -2.42
C HIS A 245 4.62 -11.99 -0.95
N ALA A 246 5.86 -12.43 -0.70
CA ALA A 246 6.35 -12.50 0.67
C ALA A 246 6.42 -11.07 1.28
N LYS A 247 6.02 -10.84 2.51
CA LYS A 247 5.49 -11.77 3.50
C LYS A 247 3.98 -11.89 3.33
N SER A 248 3.50 -13.11 3.10
CA SER A 248 2.07 -13.33 2.97
C SER A 248 1.57 -14.35 3.97
N ARG A 249 0.31 -14.22 4.35
CA ARG A 249 -0.37 -15.13 5.25
C ARG A 249 -1.84 -15.28 4.89
N ILE A 250 -2.26 -16.52 4.62
CA ILE A 250 -3.64 -16.88 4.30
C ILE A 250 -4.16 -17.71 5.48
N VAL A 251 -5.13 -17.22 6.21
CA VAL A 251 -5.75 -17.90 7.34
C VAL A 251 -7.14 -18.37 6.93
N VAL A 252 -7.35 -19.69 6.89
CA VAL A 252 -8.62 -20.29 6.52
C VAL A 252 -9.26 -20.93 7.75
N LYS A 253 -10.45 -20.46 8.14
CA LYS A 253 -11.28 -21.10 9.16
C LYS A 253 -12.04 -22.26 8.51
N LEU A 254 -11.83 -23.49 9.02
CA LEU A 254 -12.23 -24.73 8.35
C LEU A 254 -13.69 -25.10 8.55
N ASN A 255 -14.33 -24.63 9.64
CA ASN A 255 -15.72 -24.86 10.00
C ASN A 255 -16.14 -26.36 10.09
N GLY A 256 -15.14 -27.28 10.21
CA GLY A 256 -15.36 -28.71 10.42
C GLY A 256 -15.84 -29.51 9.22
N ALA A 257 -15.99 -28.89 8.04
CA ALA A 257 -16.61 -29.49 6.88
C ALA A 257 -15.65 -30.04 5.83
N VAL A 258 -14.37 -29.81 6.00
CA VAL A 258 -13.31 -30.16 5.02
C VAL A 258 -12.39 -31.25 5.57
N SER A 259 -12.04 -32.20 4.72
CA SER A 259 -11.18 -33.33 5.11
C SER A 259 -9.71 -33.11 4.73
N HIS A 260 -9.44 -32.47 3.57
CA HIS A 260 -8.08 -32.23 3.07
C HIS A 260 -7.95 -30.87 2.42
N PHE A 261 -6.73 -30.36 2.46
CA PHE A 261 -6.27 -29.27 1.59
C PHE A 261 -5.19 -29.80 0.67
N ARG A 262 -5.34 -29.55 -0.63
CA ARG A 262 -4.38 -29.93 -1.66
C ARG A 262 -3.98 -28.73 -2.50
N ALA A 263 -2.69 -28.63 -2.82
CA ALA A 263 -2.15 -27.57 -3.68
C ALA A 263 -0.82 -28.03 -4.30
N MET A 264 -0.37 -27.24 -5.27
CA MET A 264 1.05 -27.17 -5.67
C MET A 264 1.55 -25.78 -5.30
N ALA A 265 2.80 -25.65 -4.88
CA ALA A 265 3.35 -24.39 -4.39
C ALA A 265 4.75 -24.12 -4.95
N GLY A 266 5.06 -22.87 -5.31
CA GLY A 266 6.38 -22.53 -5.84
C GLY A 266 6.51 -21.08 -6.27
N ILE A 267 7.70 -20.68 -6.74
CA ILE A 267 7.97 -19.35 -7.26
C ILE A 267 7.33 -19.17 -8.64
N ASP A 268 6.64 -18.05 -8.86
CA ASP A 268 6.07 -17.71 -10.16
C ASP A 268 7.16 -17.39 -11.18
N ALA A 269 6.99 -17.91 -12.41
CA ALA A 269 7.93 -17.71 -13.51
C ALA A 269 8.03 -16.25 -14.00
N GLU A 270 7.12 -15.37 -13.61
CA GLU A 270 7.20 -13.94 -13.94
C GLU A 270 8.46 -13.28 -13.34
N THR A 271 9.00 -13.83 -12.24
CA THR A 271 10.26 -13.36 -11.61
C THR A 271 11.50 -13.65 -12.45
N ASN A 272 11.39 -14.47 -13.49
CA ASN A 272 12.52 -14.81 -14.39
C ASN A 272 13.06 -13.61 -15.17
N LYS A 273 12.39 -12.47 -15.14
CA LYS A 273 12.84 -11.21 -15.77
C LYS A 273 13.96 -10.50 -14.99
N ASP A 274 14.11 -10.82 -13.71
CA ASP A 274 15.09 -10.17 -12.84
C ASP A 274 16.39 -10.97 -12.84
N ALA A 275 17.46 -10.35 -13.32
CA ALA A 275 18.72 -10.97 -13.66
C ALA A 275 19.60 -11.45 -12.48
N SER A 276 19.13 -11.47 -11.24
CA SER A 276 19.94 -11.93 -10.11
C SER A 276 19.37 -13.19 -9.44
N ASP A 277 20.16 -14.26 -9.41
CA ASP A 277 19.84 -15.52 -8.69
C ASP A 277 19.72 -15.38 -7.17
N ARG A 278 19.86 -14.17 -6.63
CA ARG A 278 19.78 -13.89 -5.19
C ARG A 278 18.41 -13.37 -4.75
N SER A 279 17.59 -12.98 -5.68
CA SER A 279 16.21 -12.59 -5.50
C SER A 279 15.29 -13.79 -5.71
N ALA A 280 14.05 -13.74 -5.29
CA ALA A 280 13.07 -14.83 -5.41
C ALA A 280 13.51 -16.15 -4.72
N ILE A 281 13.72 -16.08 -3.41
CA ILE A 281 13.88 -17.23 -2.53
C ILE A 281 12.83 -17.12 -1.44
N VAL A 282 11.77 -17.90 -1.50
CA VAL A 282 10.64 -17.85 -0.58
C VAL A 282 10.63 -19.05 0.36
N GLY A 283 10.66 -18.77 1.67
CA GLY A 283 10.34 -19.75 2.68
C GLY A 283 8.83 -19.95 2.76
N TYR A 284 8.33 -21.19 2.72
CA TYR A 284 6.90 -21.45 2.84
C TYR A 284 6.60 -22.40 4.01
N ARG A 285 5.41 -22.24 4.59
CA ARG A 285 4.90 -23.10 5.65
C ARG A 285 3.41 -23.37 5.49
N VAL A 286 3.01 -24.60 5.78
CA VAL A 286 1.62 -25.01 5.93
C VAL A 286 1.40 -25.42 7.38
N ILE A 287 0.57 -24.68 8.10
CA ILE A 287 0.38 -24.80 9.55
C ILE A 287 -1.09 -25.10 9.83
N LEU A 288 -1.34 -26.02 10.73
CA LEU A 288 -2.67 -26.27 11.28
C LEU A 288 -2.74 -25.73 12.71
N ARG A 289 -3.86 -25.09 13.05
CA ARG A 289 -4.13 -24.55 14.39
C ARG A 289 -5.43 -25.11 14.94
N GLY A 290 -5.34 -25.68 16.15
CA GLY A 290 -6.46 -26.26 16.88
C GLY A 290 -7.31 -25.21 17.61
N GLU A 291 -8.42 -25.67 18.19
CA GLU A 291 -9.32 -24.87 19.04
C GLU A 291 -8.61 -24.34 20.30
N ASP A 292 -7.64 -25.09 20.82
CA ASP A 292 -6.81 -24.74 21.98
C ASP A 292 -5.66 -23.76 21.65
N GLY A 293 -5.57 -23.30 20.41
CA GLY A 293 -4.52 -22.41 19.92
C GLY A 293 -3.18 -23.10 19.62
N ARG A 294 -3.07 -24.42 19.80
CA ARG A 294 -1.87 -25.18 19.44
C ARG A 294 -1.66 -25.17 17.94
N GLU A 295 -0.46 -24.85 17.49
CA GLU A 295 -0.05 -24.89 16.10
C GLU A 295 0.83 -26.12 15.80
N GLU A 296 0.64 -26.69 14.61
CA GLU A 296 1.45 -27.79 14.09
C GLU A 296 1.84 -27.49 12.64
N VAL A 297 3.14 -27.47 12.37
CA VAL A 297 3.67 -27.29 11.00
C VAL A 297 3.58 -28.62 10.27
N LYS A 298 2.79 -28.68 9.24
CA LYS A 298 2.60 -29.89 8.40
C LYS A 298 3.57 -29.97 7.24
N LEU A 299 3.97 -28.82 6.72
CA LEU A 299 4.94 -28.72 5.65
C LEU A 299 5.70 -27.40 5.81
N GLU A 300 7.01 -27.45 5.64
CA GLU A 300 7.83 -26.23 5.52
C GLU A 300 8.99 -26.48 4.56
N GLY A 301 9.45 -25.43 3.92
CA GLY A 301 10.56 -25.50 2.99
C GLY A 301 10.94 -24.15 2.43
N THR A 302 11.84 -24.18 1.46
CA THR A 302 12.27 -23.01 0.69
C THR A 302 12.14 -23.32 -0.79
N ALA A 303 11.44 -22.48 -1.53
CA ALA A 303 11.32 -22.52 -2.98
C ALA A 303 12.26 -21.52 -3.63
N ARG A 304 12.80 -21.88 -4.78
CA ARG A 304 13.70 -21.06 -5.60
C ARG A 304 13.17 -20.98 -7.04
N ARG A 305 13.63 -20.00 -7.76
CA ARG A 305 13.35 -19.88 -9.21
C ARG A 305 13.72 -21.16 -9.94
N HIS A 306 12.96 -21.51 -10.97
CA HIS A 306 13.15 -22.68 -11.84
C HIS A 306 13.03 -24.04 -11.15
N GLU A 307 12.70 -24.09 -9.85
CA GLU A 307 12.40 -25.36 -9.19
C GLU A 307 11.00 -25.86 -9.56
N GLN A 308 10.82 -27.18 -9.51
CA GLN A 308 9.50 -27.78 -9.67
C GLN A 308 8.60 -27.42 -8.49
N PRO A 309 7.29 -27.28 -8.72
CA PRO A 309 6.36 -26.98 -7.64
C PRO A 309 6.31 -28.12 -6.62
N VAL A 310 6.17 -27.75 -5.35
CA VAL A 310 6.06 -28.67 -4.24
C VAL A 310 4.60 -29.08 -4.05
N ALA A 311 4.35 -30.39 -3.94
CA ALA A 311 3.01 -30.91 -3.66
C ALA A 311 2.65 -30.71 -2.19
N VAL A 312 1.44 -30.24 -1.96
CA VAL A 312 0.82 -30.07 -0.64
C VAL A 312 -0.39 -30.99 -0.57
N ASP A 313 -0.44 -31.88 0.41
CA ASP A 313 -1.61 -32.70 0.76
C ASP A 313 -1.69 -32.82 2.28
N VAL A 314 -2.66 -32.15 2.88
CA VAL A 314 -2.77 -32.02 4.33
C VAL A 314 -4.17 -32.41 4.78
N GLU A 315 -4.23 -33.35 5.72
CA GLU A 315 -5.47 -33.75 6.40
C GLU A 315 -5.89 -32.66 7.41
N LEU A 316 -7.15 -32.29 7.36
CA LEU A 316 -7.70 -31.14 8.10
C LEU A 316 -8.68 -31.54 9.22
N GLU A 317 -9.01 -32.82 9.34
CA GLU A 317 -10.00 -33.28 10.32
C GLU A 317 -9.54 -33.01 11.75
N GLY A 318 -10.43 -32.41 12.56
CA GLY A 318 -10.13 -32.03 13.94
C GLY A 318 -9.38 -30.71 14.13
N TRP A 319 -9.05 -30.00 13.04
CA TRP A 319 -8.40 -28.69 13.11
C TRP A 319 -9.39 -27.54 12.87
N LYS A 320 -9.09 -26.39 13.44
CA LYS A 320 -9.93 -25.19 13.33
C LYS A 320 -9.48 -24.25 12.20
N TYR A 321 -8.18 -24.12 12.02
CA TYR A 321 -7.60 -23.24 11.00
C TYR A 321 -6.51 -23.95 10.21
N LEU A 322 -6.44 -23.63 8.91
CA LEU A 322 -5.30 -23.82 8.05
C LEU A 322 -4.63 -22.46 7.81
N ILE A 323 -3.32 -22.39 7.96
CA ILE A 323 -2.52 -21.18 7.73
C ILE A 323 -1.48 -21.51 6.67
N LEU A 324 -1.48 -20.74 5.56
CA LEU A 324 -0.48 -20.81 4.50
C LEU A 324 0.40 -19.57 4.61
N GLU A 325 1.71 -19.76 4.74
CA GLU A 325 2.68 -18.68 4.84
C GLU A 325 3.66 -18.70 3.68
N ALA A 326 4.04 -17.51 3.20
CA ALA A 326 5.20 -17.30 2.33
C ALA A 326 6.03 -16.15 2.91
N ASN A 327 7.29 -16.44 3.25
CA ASN A 327 8.22 -15.54 3.94
C ASN A 327 9.46 -15.28 3.09
N GLU A 328 10.23 -14.25 3.42
CA GLU A 328 11.56 -13.99 2.85
C GLU A 328 12.52 -15.16 3.15
N GLY A 329 12.80 -15.99 2.16
CA GLY A 329 13.68 -17.15 2.34
C GLY A 329 15.17 -16.80 2.49
N ASN A 330 15.55 -15.58 2.14
CA ASN A 330 16.91 -15.05 2.18
C ASN A 330 17.03 -13.71 2.94
N GLY A 331 15.97 -13.25 3.59
CA GLY A 331 15.90 -11.97 4.32
C GLY A 331 15.76 -10.75 3.42
N VAL A 332 15.40 -10.94 2.15
CA VAL A 332 15.10 -9.88 1.17
C VAL A 332 13.80 -10.25 0.48
N ASP A 333 12.89 -9.30 0.33
CA ASP A 333 11.56 -9.51 -0.27
C ASP A 333 11.51 -9.20 -1.78
N TRP A 334 12.61 -8.81 -2.39
CA TRP A 334 12.65 -8.45 -3.81
C TRP A 334 12.32 -9.64 -4.71
N ALA A 335 11.29 -9.50 -5.53
CA ALA A 335 10.80 -10.51 -6.49
C ALA A 335 10.34 -11.84 -5.83
N ASP A 336 9.93 -11.82 -4.57
CA ASP A 336 9.43 -12.99 -3.84
C ASP A 336 7.96 -13.29 -4.19
N HIS A 337 7.69 -13.49 -5.51
CA HIS A 337 6.38 -13.87 -6.03
C HIS A 337 6.17 -15.37 -5.88
N PHE A 338 5.14 -15.76 -5.17
CA PHE A 338 4.88 -17.14 -4.80
C PHE A 338 3.43 -17.53 -5.08
N ASP A 339 3.26 -18.71 -5.66
CA ASP A 339 1.95 -19.19 -6.06
C ASP A 339 1.53 -20.43 -5.27
N TRP A 340 0.28 -20.42 -4.81
CA TRP A 340 -0.46 -21.59 -4.38
C TRP A 340 -1.41 -21.99 -5.49
N VAL A 341 -0.97 -22.94 -6.37
CA VAL A 341 -1.72 -23.32 -7.57
C VAL A 341 -2.45 -24.63 -7.38
N ASN A 342 -3.55 -24.83 -8.13
CA ASN A 342 -4.47 -25.95 -7.94
C ASN A 342 -4.80 -26.20 -6.46
N ALA A 343 -4.95 -25.09 -5.72
CA ALA A 343 -5.20 -25.07 -4.29
C ALA A 343 -6.71 -25.25 -4.03
N TYR A 344 -7.09 -26.35 -3.38
CA TYR A 344 -8.49 -26.64 -3.10
C TYR A 344 -8.69 -27.43 -1.81
N PHE A 345 -9.89 -27.28 -1.26
CA PHE A 345 -10.38 -28.05 -0.12
C PHE A 345 -11.27 -29.19 -0.59
N VAL A 346 -11.10 -30.36 0.02
CA VAL A 346 -12.02 -31.49 -0.16
C VAL A 346 -13.16 -31.32 0.84
N TYR A 347 -14.32 -30.90 0.34
CA TYR A 347 -15.51 -30.60 1.14
C TYR A 347 -16.53 -31.72 1.03
N ARG A 348 -17.03 -32.19 2.14
CA ARG A 348 -18.09 -33.21 2.22
C ARG A 348 -19.39 -32.53 2.63
N GLU A 349 -20.33 -32.48 1.70
CA GLU A 349 -21.60 -31.83 1.91
C GLU A 349 -22.45 -32.58 2.93
N GLN A 350 -22.66 -31.99 4.11
CA GLN A 350 -23.75 -32.30 4.99
C GLN A 350 -23.98 -31.11 5.97
N ASN A 351 -24.86 -30.17 5.65
CA ASN A 351 -25.37 -29.10 6.53
C ASN A 351 -24.30 -28.26 7.27
N SER A 352 -23.11 -28.16 6.74
CA SER A 352 -21.98 -27.51 7.37
C SER A 352 -21.60 -26.21 6.66
N THR A 353 -21.08 -25.27 7.42
CA THR A 353 -20.59 -24.00 6.88
C THR A 353 -19.32 -24.23 6.09
N ARG A 354 -19.20 -23.66 4.88
CA ARG A 354 -18.00 -23.72 4.05
C ARG A 354 -16.79 -23.08 4.73
N PRO A 355 -15.56 -23.50 4.41
CA PRO A 355 -14.37 -22.84 4.87
C PRO A 355 -14.34 -21.39 4.36
N VAL A 356 -13.76 -20.48 5.16
CA VAL A 356 -13.68 -19.06 4.83
C VAL A 356 -12.29 -18.50 5.15
N ILE A 357 -11.78 -17.60 4.31
CA ILE A 357 -10.56 -16.85 4.61
C ILE A 357 -10.93 -15.75 5.60
N VAL A 358 -10.25 -15.75 6.73
CA VAL A 358 -10.43 -14.77 7.82
C VAL A 358 -9.19 -13.92 8.00
N SER A 359 -9.33 -12.77 8.65
CA SER A 359 -8.18 -11.96 9.03
C SER A 359 -7.29 -12.72 10.02
N GLU A 360 -5.98 -12.53 9.95
CA GLU A 360 -5.03 -13.03 10.95
C GLU A 360 -5.40 -12.61 12.39
N ALA A 361 -6.05 -11.46 12.53
CA ALA A 361 -6.57 -10.97 13.79
C ALA A 361 -7.58 -11.91 14.47
N GLU A 362 -8.23 -12.81 13.71
CA GLU A 362 -9.11 -13.85 14.28
C GLU A 362 -8.36 -14.90 15.08
N LEU A 363 -7.04 -15.00 14.95
CA LEU A 363 -6.22 -15.97 15.68
C LEU A 363 -5.90 -15.52 17.11
N THR A 364 -5.86 -14.21 17.35
CA THR A 364 -5.47 -13.67 18.66
C THR A 364 -6.17 -12.34 18.92
N PRO A 365 -6.78 -12.12 20.10
CA PRO A 365 -7.37 -10.83 20.43
C PRO A 365 -6.35 -9.71 20.27
N SER A 366 -6.72 -8.65 19.57
CA SER A 366 -5.87 -7.48 19.38
C SER A 366 -6.71 -6.23 19.12
N LEU A 367 -6.06 -5.06 19.20
CA LEU A 367 -6.68 -3.76 19.01
C LEU A 367 -6.12 -3.06 17.78
N ALA A 368 -7.00 -2.44 17.01
CA ALA A 368 -6.70 -1.55 15.89
C ALA A 368 -7.03 -0.08 16.27
N CYS A 369 -6.67 0.32 17.48
CA CYS A 369 -6.83 1.69 18.00
C CYS A 369 -5.69 2.05 18.96
N ALA A 370 -5.55 3.35 19.26
CA ALA A 370 -4.63 3.82 20.29
C ALA A 370 -5.08 3.36 21.68
N THR A 371 -4.14 3.10 22.58
CA THR A 371 -4.38 2.80 24.00
C THR A 371 -3.81 3.84 24.96
N GLU A 372 -2.95 4.73 24.46
CA GLU A 372 -2.49 5.91 25.20
C GLU A 372 -3.09 7.16 24.55
N LEU A 373 -3.87 7.89 25.32
CA LEU A 373 -4.66 9.02 24.85
C LEU A 373 -4.36 10.28 25.68
N PHE A 374 -4.74 11.42 25.11
CA PHE A 374 -4.61 12.71 25.73
C PHE A 374 -5.92 13.48 25.63
N SER A 375 -6.19 14.35 26.60
CA SER A 375 -7.36 15.23 26.60
C SER A 375 -7.06 16.53 27.33
N LEU A 376 -7.75 17.59 26.94
CA LEU A 376 -7.80 18.81 27.72
C LEU A 376 -8.80 18.66 28.88
N PRO A 377 -8.61 19.32 30.02
CA PRO A 377 -9.59 19.31 31.11
C PRO A 377 -10.96 19.85 30.64
N ASN A 378 -12.05 19.27 31.13
CA ASN A 378 -13.42 19.62 30.77
C ASN A 378 -13.81 19.47 29.29
N THR A 379 -12.95 18.95 28.45
CA THR A 379 -13.26 18.64 27.06
C THR A 379 -14.01 17.30 26.97
N ARG A 380 -14.95 17.19 26.05
CA ARG A 380 -15.59 15.91 25.73
C ARG A 380 -14.53 14.90 25.32
N PHE A 381 -14.51 13.75 25.97
CA PHE A 381 -13.61 12.63 25.67
C PHE A 381 -14.38 11.56 24.91
N LEU A 382 -13.75 11.04 23.88
CA LEU A 382 -14.24 9.92 23.08
C LEU A 382 -13.07 9.03 22.71
N HIS A 383 -13.07 7.79 23.20
CA HIS A 383 -12.15 6.74 22.77
C HIS A 383 -12.95 5.61 22.15
N LYS A 384 -12.98 5.53 20.83
CA LYS A 384 -13.58 4.39 20.12
C LYS A 384 -12.65 3.19 20.16
N ILE A 385 -13.16 2.07 20.65
CA ILE A 385 -12.41 0.83 20.76
C ILE A 385 -12.68 0.00 19.52
N VAL A 386 -11.62 -0.23 18.74
CA VAL A 386 -11.67 -1.01 17.51
C VAL A 386 -10.88 -2.29 17.71
N PRO A 387 -11.54 -3.45 17.83
CA PRO A 387 -10.84 -4.72 17.79
C PRO A 387 -10.34 -4.98 16.36
N SER A 388 -9.19 -5.63 16.22
CA SER A 388 -8.64 -5.94 14.89
C SER A 388 -9.49 -6.98 14.14
N ALA A 389 -10.13 -7.90 14.86
CA ALA A 389 -11.07 -8.86 14.28
C ALA A 389 -12.52 -8.36 14.43
N PRO A 390 -13.29 -8.23 13.34
CA PRO A 390 -14.69 -7.80 13.39
C PRO A 390 -15.61 -8.71 14.23
N SER A 391 -15.25 -9.99 14.39
CA SER A 391 -15.99 -10.97 15.19
C SER A 391 -15.79 -10.81 16.70
N SER A 392 -14.84 -9.98 17.13
CA SER A 392 -14.50 -9.81 18.54
C SER A 392 -15.57 -9.05 19.30
N THR A 393 -15.77 -9.44 20.56
CA THR A 393 -16.54 -8.66 21.51
C THR A 393 -15.62 -7.82 22.40
N VAL A 394 -16.09 -6.64 22.79
CA VAL A 394 -15.33 -5.68 23.61
C VAL A 394 -16.11 -5.32 24.86
N SER A 395 -15.41 -5.28 25.98
CA SER A 395 -15.90 -4.67 27.20
C SER A 395 -14.80 -3.84 27.87
N VAL A 396 -15.18 -2.88 28.73
CA VAL A 396 -14.24 -1.98 29.38
C VAL A 396 -14.52 -1.95 30.87
N THR A 397 -13.46 -2.03 31.69
CA THR A 397 -13.52 -2.00 33.16
C THR A 397 -12.60 -0.94 33.74
N ASP A 398 -12.76 -0.67 35.02
CA ASP A 398 -11.91 0.25 35.81
C ASP A 398 -11.93 1.69 35.26
N LEU A 399 -13.07 2.10 34.70
CA LEU A 399 -13.22 3.46 34.15
C LEU A 399 -13.08 4.52 35.24
N PRO A 400 -12.31 5.59 35.00
CA PRO A 400 -12.21 6.72 35.91
C PRO A 400 -13.53 7.48 36.03
N GLU A 401 -13.71 8.21 37.14
CA GLU A 401 -14.89 9.07 37.35
C GLU A 401 -15.05 10.06 36.19
N GLY A 402 -16.27 10.20 35.70
CA GLY A 402 -16.63 11.04 34.57
C GLY A 402 -16.62 10.33 33.21
N LEU A 403 -16.09 9.12 33.12
CA LEU A 403 -16.11 8.30 31.92
C LEU A 403 -17.07 7.10 32.05
N TYR A 404 -17.67 6.69 30.94
CA TYR A 404 -18.54 5.51 30.88
C TYR A 404 -18.35 4.77 29.55
N TRP A 405 -18.69 3.47 29.53
CA TRP A 405 -18.67 2.64 28.35
C TRP A 405 -20.01 2.70 27.60
N ASN A 406 -19.97 3.14 26.36
CA ASN A 406 -21.12 3.12 25.44
C ASN A 406 -20.97 1.92 24.49
N ALA A 407 -21.66 0.82 24.82
CA ALA A 407 -21.56 -0.42 24.04
C ALA A 407 -22.13 -0.29 22.61
N GLN A 408 -23.12 0.59 22.37
CA GLN A 408 -23.67 0.79 21.02
C GLN A 408 -22.70 1.49 20.07
N ARG A 409 -21.84 2.35 20.63
CA ARG A 409 -20.85 3.09 19.87
C ARG A 409 -19.46 2.47 19.95
N HIS A 410 -19.30 1.39 20.70
CA HIS A 410 -18.00 0.81 21.04
C HIS A 410 -17.01 1.89 21.53
N ALA A 411 -17.44 2.74 22.43
CA ALA A 411 -16.66 3.91 22.85
C ALA A 411 -16.67 4.13 24.36
N VAL A 412 -15.55 4.57 24.90
CA VAL A 412 -15.46 5.22 26.21
C VAL A 412 -15.73 6.70 26.01
N GLU A 413 -16.75 7.21 26.67
CA GLU A 413 -17.22 8.58 26.53
C GLU A 413 -17.32 9.28 27.88
N GLY A 414 -17.32 10.62 27.90
CA GLY A 414 -17.52 11.43 29.08
C GLY A 414 -16.67 12.67 29.12
N LYS A 415 -16.34 13.14 30.33
CA LYS A 415 -15.44 14.28 30.57
C LYS A 415 -14.67 14.06 31.86
N ILE A 416 -13.38 14.39 31.85
CA ILE A 416 -12.53 14.45 33.05
C ILE A 416 -12.17 15.90 33.29
N THR A 417 -12.41 16.36 34.53
CA THR A 417 -12.23 17.75 34.90
C THR A 417 -10.87 18.04 35.53
N THR A 418 -10.28 17.04 36.16
CA THR A 418 -9.02 17.18 36.91
C THR A 418 -7.84 16.69 36.07
N GLU A 419 -6.75 17.43 36.11
CA GLU A 419 -5.51 17.02 35.46
C GLU A 419 -4.93 15.76 36.12
N GLY A 420 -4.32 14.89 35.34
CA GLY A 420 -3.75 13.63 35.81
C GLY A 420 -3.67 12.59 34.71
N ARG A 421 -3.07 11.43 35.06
CA ARG A 421 -3.09 10.22 34.23
C ARG A 421 -4.07 9.23 34.85
N TYR A 422 -4.98 8.74 34.04
CA TYR A 422 -6.05 7.82 34.42
C TYR A 422 -5.93 6.54 33.58
N GLU A 423 -6.06 5.40 34.22
CA GLU A 423 -5.92 4.09 33.59
C GLU A 423 -7.24 3.32 33.64
N TYR A 424 -7.49 2.50 32.64
CA TYR A 424 -8.62 1.58 32.55
C TYR A 424 -8.22 0.36 31.71
N LYS A 425 -9.11 -0.63 31.62
CA LYS A 425 -8.82 -1.90 30.95
C LYS A 425 -9.82 -2.16 29.85
N ILE A 426 -9.31 -2.56 28.69
CA ILE A 426 -10.09 -3.02 27.54
C ILE A 426 -9.95 -4.55 27.48
N LEU A 427 -11.06 -5.26 27.52
CA LEU A 427 -11.12 -6.69 27.35
C LEU A 427 -11.64 -6.99 25.95
N VAL A 428 -10.84 -7.70 25.16
CA VAL A 428 -11.20 -8.15 23.82
C VAL A 428 -11.32 -9.66 23.84
N THR A 429 -12.45 -10.16 23.41
CA THR A 429 -12.68 -11.60 23.26
C THR A 429 -12.83 -11.93 21.79
N THR A 430 -11.92 -12.73 21.26
CA THR A 430 -11.90 -13.24 19.89
C THR A 430 -11.92 -14.76 19.96
N ASP A 431 -12.92 -15.36 19.32
CA ASP A 431 -13.01 -16.83 19.20
C ASP A 431 -12.91 -17.57 20.57
N GLY A 432 -13.55 -17.00 21.60
CA GLY A 432 -13.55 -17.56 22.98
C GLY A 432 -12.33 -17.18 23.83
N ASN A 433 -11.26 -16.67 23.26
CA ASN A 433 -10.07 -16.20 23.97
C ASN A 433 -10.20 -14.73 24.38
N THR A 434 -10.00 -14.42 25.65
CA THR A 434 -10.05 -13.04 26.16
C THR A 434 -8.66 -12.54 26.51
N GLN A 435 -8.29 -11.39 25.96
CA GLN A 435 -7.08 -10.66 26.34
C GLN A 435 -7.44 -9.30 26.91
N THR A 436 -6.70 -8.88 27.93
CA THR A 436 -6.84 -7.57 28.56
C THR A 436 -5.73 -6.62 28.08
N PHE A 437 -6.13 -5.45 27.61
CA PHE A 437 -5.24 -4.40 27.15
C PHE A 437 -5.34 -3.21 28.11
N PRO A 438 -4.22 -2.76 28.69
CA PRO A 438 -4.21 -1.52 29.47
C PRO A 438 -4.42 -0.33 28.53
N ALA A 439 -5.24 0.63 28.96
CA ALA A 439 -5.42 1.90 28.31
C ALA A 439 -5.32 3.04 29.30
N SER A 440 -4.95 4.21 28.81
CA SER A 440 -4.80 5.38 29.67
C SER A 440 -5.20 6.67 28.93
N VAL A 441 -5.65 7.65 29.73
CA VAL A 441 -5.79 9.03 29.25
C VAL A 441 -5.02 9.97 30.17
N THR A 442 -4.15 10.81 29.57
CA THR A 442 -3.47 11.91 30.24
C THR A 442 -4.26 13.19 30.01
N VAL A 443 -4.80 13.76 31.07
CA VAL A 443 -5.55 15.03 31.05
C VAL A 443 -4.62 16.15 31.50
N SER A 444 -4.38 17.13 30.64
CA SER A 444 -3.53 18.28 30.97
C SER A 444 -3.90 19.51 30.14
N GLY A 445 -3.88 20.68 30.76
CA GLY A 445 -3.99 21.95 30.06
C GLY A 445 -2.70 22.39 29.34
N ASN A 446 -1.58 21.73 29.64
CA ASN A 446 -0.24 22.05 29.09
C ASN A 446 0.27 21.02 28.09
N LEU A 447 -0.60 20.52 27.21
CA LEU A 447 -0.19 19.61 26.14
C LEU A 447 0.63 20.34 25.08
N VAL A 448 1.67 19.70 24.56
CA VAL A 448 2.57 20.28 23.54
C VAL A 448 1.79 20.62 22.27
N GLN A 449 0.86 19.72 21.87
CA GLN A 449 0.05 19.89 20.66
C GLN A 449 -1.43 19.56 20.92
N PRO A 450 -2.20 20.51 21.49
CA PRO A 450 -3.61 20.31 21.77
C PRO A 450 -4.49 20.28 20.51
N LYS A 451 -3.99 20.80 19.38
CA LYS A 451 -4.66 20.87 18.08
C LYS A 451 -3.68 20.54 16.96
N PRO A 452 -4.15 20.09 15.78
CA PRO A 452 -3.26 19.92 14.65
C PRO A 452 -2.61 21.25 14.27
N MET A 453 -1.35 21.22 13.87
CA MET A 453 -0.62 22.43 13.48
C MET A 453 -1.15 23.00 12.17
N MET A 454 -1.12 24.32 12.05
CA MET A 454 -1.40 25.04 10.82
C MET A 454 -0.20 25.92 10.47
N GLY A 455 0.30 25.83 9.24
CA GLY A 455 1.47 26.62 8.87
C GLY A 455 1.83 26.56 7.40
N TRP A 456 2.98 27.11 7.08
CA TRP A 456 3.60 27.04 5.78
C TRP A 456 4.93 26.29 5.85
N ILE A 457 5.23 25.48 4.82
CA ILE A 457 6.46 24.69 4.74
C ILE A 457 7.13 24.88 3.36
N SER A 458 8.45 24.93 3.34
CA SER A 458 9.21 25.45 2.20
C SER A 458 9.47 24.45 1.06
N TRP A 459 9.17 23.12 1.24
CA TRP A 459 9.77 22.10 0.36
C TRP A 459 9.24 22.12 -1.08
N ASN A 460 7.93 21.96 -1.32
CA ASN A 460 7.41 21.68 -2.66
C ASN A 460 7.77 22.73 -3.73
N VAL A 461 7.90 24.00 -3.36
CA VAL A 461 8.13 25.08 -4.31
C VAL A 461 9.42 25.83 -4.09
N VAL A 462 9.86 26.01 -2.86
CA VAL A 462 11.06 26.82 -2.49
C VAL A 462 12.31 25.99 -2.49
N GLN A 463 12.33 24.81 -1.86
CA GLN A 463 13.46 23.88 -1.77
C GLN A 463 14.79 24.56 -1.40
N ASP A 464 15.83 24.39 -2.23
CA ASP A 464 17.17 24.95 -2.07
C ASP A 464 17.24 26.48 -2.06
N LYS A 465 16.18 27.18 -2.43
CA LYS A 465 16.08 28.64 -2.44
C LYS A 465 15.69 29.21 -1.08
N ILE A 466 15.46 28.37 -0.07
CA ILE A 466 15.17 28.84 1.29
C ILE A 466 16.24 29.79 1.81
N SER A 467 15.85 30.88 2.41
CA SER A 467 16.74 31.92 2.93
C SER A 467 16.02 32.81 3.94
N THR A 468 16.79 33.60 4.71
CA THR A 468 16.26 34.64 5.58
C THR A 468 15.27 35.57 4.85
N GLN A 469 15.57 35.94 3.60
CA GLN A 469 14.69 36.84 2.84
C GLN A 469 13.35 36.17 2.51
N VAL A 470 13.38 34.90 2.11
CA VAL A 470 12.16 34.10 1.85
C VAL A 470 11.33 33.99 3.14
N VAL A 471 11.96 33.61 4.25
CA VAL A 471 11.28 33.46 5.55
C VAL A 471 10.61 34.77 5.97
N LYS A 472 11.30 35.91 5.84
CA LYS A 472 10.76 37.22 6.17
C LYS A 472 9.55 37.59 5.30
N THR A 473 9.68 37.40 3.97
CA THR A 473 8.59 37.68 3.02
C THR A 473 7.37 36.80 3.31
N VAL A 474 7.59 35.52 3.59
CA VAL A 474 6.49 34.59 3.97
C VAL A 474 5.84 35.03 5.28
N ALA A 475 6.64 35.39 6.31
CA ALA A 475 6.10 35.86 7.59
C ALA A 475 5.24 37.14 7.43
N ASP A 476 5.72 38.08 6.63
CA ASP A 476 4.97 39.30 6.33
C ASP A 476 3.68 38.97 5.57
N ASN A 477 3.72 38.09 4.59
CA ASN A 477 2.56 37.72 3.79
C ASN A 477 1.53 36.88 4.60
N MET A 478 1.97 36.03 5.52
CA MET A 478 1.05 35.32 6.43
C MET A 478 0.23 36.32 7.27
N VAL A 479 0.85 37.41 7.75
CA VAL A 479 0.16 38.46 8.46
C VAL A 479 -0.71 39.31 7.52
N ASN A 480 -0.13 39.82 6.42
CA ASN A 480 -0.81 40.73 5.51
C ASN A 480 -2.01 40.11 4.79
N LEU A 481 -1.96 38.84 4.51
CA LEU A 481 -3.06 38.09 3.88
C LEU A 481 -4.09 37.58 4.88
N GLY A 482 -3.85 37.77 6.20
CA GLY A 482 -4.74 37.29 7.25
C GLY A 482 -4.68 35.80 7.52
N LEU A 483 -3.63 35.10 7.01
CA LEU A 483 -3.46 33.66 7.25
C LEU A 483 -3.17 33.37 8.71
N ARG A 484 -2.32 34.20 9.38
CA ARG A 484 -2.10 34.09 10.81
C ARG A 484 -3.40 34.20 11.61
N ASP A 485 -4.26 35.13 11.24
CA ASP A 485 -5.54 35.36 11.93
C ASP A 485 -6.56 34.26 11.63
N ALA A 486 -6.38 33.50 10.52
CA ALA A 486 -7.12 32.28 10.23
C ALA A 486 -6.59 31.03 10.96
N GLY A 487 -5.44 31.15 11.66
CA GLY A 487 -4.86 30.08 12.49
C GLY A 487 -3.52 29.50 12.00
N TYR A 488 -3.00 29.93 10.85
CA TYR A 488 -1.70 29.50 10.33
C TYR A 488 -0.58 30.22 11.08
N ASP A 489 -0.02 29.58 12.09
CA ASP A 489 0.95 30.20 12.99
C ASP A 489 2.40 29.67 12.82
N PHE A 490 2.63 28.60 12.04
CA PHE A 490 3.96 28.05 11.82
C PHE A 490 4.57 28.45 10.46
N ILE A 491 5.87 28.75 10.47
CA ILE A 491 6.74 28.79 9.30
C ILE A 491 7.80 27.71 9.46
N ILE A 492 7.77 26.70 8.61
CA ILE A 492 8.67 25.53 8.69
C ILE A 492 9.65 25.59 7.51
N ILE A 493 10.95 25.76 7.84
CA ILE A 493 11.98 25.57 6.82
C ILE A 493 12.31 24.08 6.71
N ASP A 494 12.23 23.58 5.50
CA ASP A 494 12.54 22.18 5.18
C ASP A 494 14.04 21.99 4.86
N ASP A 495 14.44 20.91 4.19
CA ASP A 495 15.83 20.55 3.92
C ASP A 495 16.63 21.67 3.21
N LEU A 496 17.95 21.54 3.20
CA LEU A 496 18.90 22.43 2.53
C LEU A 496 19.07 23.85 3.15
N TRP A 497 18.69 24.05 4.41
CA TRP A 497 19.07 25.26 5.16
C TRP A 497 20.54 25.23 5.67
N HIS A 498 21.13 24.05 5.69
CA HIS A 498 22.43 23.72 6.27
C HIS A 498 23.61 24.35 5.50
N ALA A 499 24.68 24.74 6.22
CA ALA A 499 26.01 24.89 5.65
C ALA A 499 26.59 23.53 5.19
N PRO A 500 27.60 23.50 4.33
CA PRO A 500 28.21 22.24 3.89
C PRO A 500 28.73 21.35 5.03
N GLN A 501 29.11 21.95 6.16
CA GLN A 501 29.63 21.26 7.35
C GLN A 501 29.11 21.90 8.63
N ARG A 502 29.02 21.11 9.71
CA ARG A 502 28.77 21.56 11.06
C ARG A 502 29.89 22.52 11.55
N ASN A 503 29.67 23.25 12.63
CA ASN A 503 30.69 23.98 13.33
C ASN A 503 31.73 23.01 13.94
N SER A 504 32.91 23.51 14.27
CA SER A 504 34.02 22.71 14.83
C SER A 504 33.70 22.04 16.16
N ASP A 505 32.74 22.55 16.90
CA ASP A 505 32.20 21.96 18.14
C ASP A 505 31.05 20.94 17.91
N GLY A 506 30.76 20.61 16.65
CA GLY A 506 29.69 19.68 16.28
C GLY A 506 28.30 20.30 16.20
N THR A 507 28.11 21.56 16.61
CA THR A 507 26.79 22.20 16.53
C THR A 507 26.35 22.41 15.09
N PRO A 508 25.02 22.32 14.81
CA PRO A 508 24.51 22.58 13.48
C PRO A 508 24.76 24.03 13.06
N LYS A 509 24.97 24.22 11.77
CA LYS A 509 25.31 25.51 11.19
C LYS A 509 24.41 25.78 10.00
N GLU A 510 23.77 26.93 10.00
CA GLU A 510 23.07 27.45 8.84
C GLU A 510 24.02 27.88 7.72
N ASP A 511 23.58 27.79 6.47
CA ASP A 511 24.32 28.37 5.34
C ASP A 511 24.39 29.90 5.46
N PRO A 512 25.59 30.49 5.65
CA PRO A 512 25.71 31.93 5.86
C PRO A 512 25.29 32.75 4.62
N ALA A 513 25.30 32.17 3.42
CA ALA A 513 24.84 32.85 2.21
C ALA A 513 23.31 32.93 2.18
N LYS A 514 22.65 31.91 2.70
CA LYS A 514 21.17 31.86 2.81
C LYS A 514 20.67 32.60 4.05
N PHE A 515 21.38 32.50 5.16
CA PHE A 515 21.01 33.09 6.46
C PHE A 515 22.09 34.08 6.97
N PRO A 516 22.30 35.20 6.27
CA PRO A 516 23.39 36.12 6.60
C PRO A 516 23.25 36.83 7.96
N ILE A 517 22.06 36.87 8.53
CA ILE A 517 21.80 37.41 9.89
C ILE A 517 21.84 36.34 10.98
N GLY A 518 22.07 35.07 10.59
CA GLY A 518 22.02 33.92 11.47
C GLY A 518 20.61 33.35 11.70
N MET A 519 20.53 32.07 12.07
CA MET A 519 19.27 31.38 12.30
C MET A 519 18.47 31.97 13.46
N GLY A 520 19.14 32.26 14.60
CA GLY A 520 18.45 32.83 15.76
C GLY A 520 17.79 34.20 15.49
N ALA A 521 18.44 35.06 14.69
CA ALA A 521 17.84 36.36 14.30
C ALA A 521 16.69 36.17 13.28
N THR A 522 16.77 35.15 12.44
CA THR A 522 15.68 34.79 11.51
C THR A 522 14.46 34.28 12.29
N VAL A 523 14.65 33.38 13.26
CA VAL A 523 13.59 32.88 14.18
C VAL A 523 12.97 34.03 14.94
N LYS A 524 13.80 34.91 15.50
CA LYS A 524 13.28 36.11 16.23
C LYS A 524 12.37 36.95 15.34
N TYR A 525 12.71 37.18 14.08
CA TYR A 525 11.85 37.93 13.16
C TYR A 525 10.45 37.29 13.00
N VAL A 526 10.40 35.96 12.91
CA VAL A 526 9.15 35.21 12.83
C VAL A 526 8.34 35.38 14.10
N HIS A 527 8.99 35.25 15.28
CA HIS A 527 8.36 35.45 16.58
C HIS A 527 7.83 36.89 16.77
N ASP A 528 8.55 37.91 16.33
CA ASP A 528 8.12 39.31 16.37
C ASP A 528 6.84 39.57 15.55
N LYS A 529 6.47 38.65 14.59
CA LYS A 529 5.21 38.68 13.84
C LYS A 529 4.07 37.90 14.54
N GLY A 530 4.34 37.32 15.72
CA GLY A 530 3.39 36.46 16.43
C GLY A 530 3.23 35.08 15.77
N LEU A 531 4.26 34.62 15.07
CA LEU A 531 4.33 33.31 14.41
C LEU A 531 5.36 32.43 15.12
N LYS A 532 5.32 31.11 14.86
CA LYS A 532 6.23 30.08 15.35
C LYS A 532 7.15 29.59 14.23
N PHE A 533 8.31 29.08 14.60
CA PHE A 533 9.33 28.66 13.65
C PHE A 533 9.64 27.17 13.76
N GLY A 534 9.53 26.46 12.64
CA GLY A 534 9.94 25.05 12.50
C GLY A 534 11.20 24.90 11.67
N ILE A 535 11.96 23.83 11.99
CA ILE A 535 13.19 23.46 11.29
C ILE A 535 13.15 21.98 10.90
N TYR A 536 14.01 21.57 9.98
CA TYR A 536 14.12 20.23 9.45
C TYR A 536 15.47 19.59 9.79
N SER A 537 15.45 18.27 10.05
CA SER A 537 16.63 17.41 10.07
C SER A 537 16.23 15.97 9.74
N ASP A 538 17.18 15.04 9.86
CA ASP A 538 17.00 13.63 9.50
C ASP A 538 17.63 12.71 10.55
N ALA A 539 17.01 11.53 10.77
CA ALA A 539 17.47 10.48 11.67
C ALA A 539 18.65 9.65 11.10
N ALA A 540 19.22 10.08 9.99
CA ALA A 540 20.39 9.49 9.36
C ALA A 540 21.61 10.44 9.39
N PRO A 541 22.80 9.99 8.98
CA PRO A 541 23.97 10.87 8.82
C PRO A 541 23.80 11.95 7.76
N LYS A 542 22.90 11.73 6.79
CA LYS A 542 22.54 12.68 5.73
C LYS A 542 21.04 12.82 5.61
N THR A 543 20.59 14.02 5.23
CA THR A 543 19.21 14.31 4.88
C THR A 543 18.84 13.75 3.52
N CYS A 544 17.56 13.77 3.17
CA CYS A 544 17.05 13.33 1.86
C CYS A 544 17.72 14.05 0.68
N ALA A 545 18.00 15.34 0.82
CA ALA A 545 18.71 16.12 -0.20
C ALA A 545 20.25 16.14 -0.04
N GLY A 546 20.81 15.34 0.88
CA GLY A 546 22.25 15.11 1.01
C GLY A 546 23.01 16.05 1.95
N ALA A 547 22.33 16.97 2.66
CA ALA A 547 22.92 17.74 3.75
C ALA A 547 23.28 16.82 4.95
N TYR A 548 23.93 17.32 5.98
CA TYR A 548 24.16 16.51 7.19
C TYR A 548 22.86 16.37 8.01
N GLY A 549 22.58 15.16 8.48
CA GLY A 549 21.48 14.87 9.40
C GLY A 549 21.94 14.89 10.86
N SER A 550 21.04 14.52 11.77
CA SER A 550 21.27 14.58 13.24
C SER A 550 21.72 13.26 13.86
N TYR A 551 21.82 12.16 13.10
CA TYR A 551 22.23 10.87 13.67
C TYR A 551 23.59 10.95 14.38
N GLY A 552 23.59 10.62 15.69
CA GLY A 552 24.73 10.74 16.58
C GLY A 552 25.01 12.18 17.10
N TYR A 553 24.15 13.14 16.74
CA TYR A 553 24.23 14.55 17.20
C TYR A 553 22.94 15.04 17.85
N GLU A 554 21.98 14.17 18.14
CA GLU A 554 20.62 14.52 18.56
C GLU A 554 20.63 15.49 19.75
N THR A 555 21.45 15.22 20.78
CA THR A 555 21.53 16.07 21.98
C THR A 555 22.11 17.45 21.69
N ILE A 556 23.12 17.53 20.80
CA ILE A 556 23.78 18.79 20.42
C ILE A 556 22.80 19.62 19.59
N ASP A 557 22.13 18.98 18.63
CA ASP A 557 21.19 19.62 17.70
C ASP A 557 19.95 20.15 18.45
N ALA A 558 19.36 19.34 19.30
CA ALA A 558 18.20 19.73 20.11
C ALA A 558 18.49 20.97 21.00
N LYS A 559 19.68 21.00 21.65
CA LYS A 559 20.12 22.14 22.42
C LYS A 559 20.31 23.41 21.56
N GLN A 560 20.86 23.24 20.36
CA GLN A 560 21.05 24.38 19.46
C GLN A 560 19.73 24.89 18.90
N TYR A 561 18.77 24.00 18.57
CA TYR A 561 17.44 24.36 18.14
C TYR A 561 16.70 25.13 19.26
N ALA A 562 16.79 24.65 20.49
CA ALA A 562 16.24 25.37 21.65
C ALA A 562 16.89 26.76 21.81
N LYS A 563 18.22 26.88 21.64
CA LYS A 563 18.96 28.18 21.72
C LYS A 563 18.54 29.13 20.61
N TRP A 564 18.25 28.64 19.40
CA TRP A 564 17.73 29.47 18.31
C TRP A 564 16.27 29.89 18.52
N GLY A 565 15.55 29.23 19.46
CA GLY A 565 14.14 29.49 19.72
C GLY A 565 13.19 28.71 18.79
N VAL A 566 13.65 27.59 18.23
CA VAL A 566 12.81 26.73 17.36
C VAL A 566 11.63 26.16 18.14
N ASP A 567 10.42 26.12 17.53
CA ASP A 567 9.17 25.67 18.12
C ASP A 567 8.73 24.30 17.59
N LEU A 568 9.31 23.83 16.45
CA LEU A 568 8.98 22.56 15.82
C LEU A 568 10.22 21.97 15.13
N LEU A 569 10.41 20.66 15.26
CA LEU A 569 11.36 19.89 14.46
C LEU A 569 10.60 18.89 13.56
N LYS A 570 10.70 19.06 12.23
CA LYS A 570 10.38 18.02 11.25
C LYS A 570 11.59 17.10 11.11
N TYR A 571 11.42 15.81 11.38
CA TYR A 571 12.52 14.85 11.47
C TYR A 571 12.29 13.68 10.53
N ASP A 572 13.09 13.60 9.49
CA ASP A 572 12.97 12.65 8.38
C ASP A 572 13.71 11.33 8.65
N TYR A 573 13.64 10.38 7.71
CA TYR A 573 14.23 9.04 7.87
C TYR A 573 14.96 8.54 6.61
N CYS A 574 15.47 9.43 5.74
CA CYS A 574 16.13 9.08 4.47
C CYS A 574 17.46 8.36 4.71
N GLY A 575 17.65 7.21 4.04
CA GLY A 575 18.91 6.45 4.13
C GLY A 575 19.21 5.83 5.50
N ALA A 576 18.23 5.76 6.37
CA ALA A 576 18.28 5.07 7.66
C ALA A 576 17.83 3.59 7.51
N PRO A 577 18.12 2.70 8.50
CA PRO A 577 17.74 1.29 8.43
C PRO A 577 16.22 1.08 8.23
N GLY A 578 15.84 0.12 7.39
CA GLY A 578 14.46 -0.11 6.98
C GLY A 578 13.52 -0.71 8.02
N ASP A 579 14.04 -1.26 9.13
CA ASP A 579 13.25 -1.93 10.13
C ASP A 579 12.62 -0.96 11.16
N ALA A 580 11.45 -1.37 11.71
CA ALA A 580 10.69 -0.55 12.63
C ALA A 580 11.39 -0.34 14.00
N ILE A 581 12.20 -1.29 14.45
CA ILE A 581 12.91 -1.21 15.74
C ILE A 581 13.96 -0.10 15.67
N SER A 582 14.78 -0.10 14.63
CA SER A 582 15.77 0.96 14.37
C SER A 582 15.12 2.34 14.25
N ALA A 583 13.95 2.41 13.56
CA ALA A 583 13.21 3.66 13.44
C ALA A 583 12.75 4.18 14.80
N GLN A 584 12.11 3.34 15.61
CA GLN A 584 11.68 3.72 16.96
C GLN A 584 12.84 4.20 17.83
N GLN A 585 13.98 3.52 17.78
CA GLN A 585 15.17 3.90 18.56
C GLN A 585 15.71 5.28 18.13
N ARG A 586 15.81 5.54 16.83
CA ARG A 586 16.32 6.81 16.30
C ARG A 586 15.39 7.98 16.58
N TYR A 587 14.09 7.81 16.36
CA TYR A 587 13.10 8.83 16.71
C TYR A 587 13.05 9.08 18.22
N LYS A 588 13.14 8.01 19.03
CA LYS A 588 13.17 8.16 20.48
C LYS A 588 14.42 8.91 20.96
N ALA A 589 15.59 8.67 20.38
CA ALA A 589 16.81 9.39 20.72
C ALA A 589 16.66 10.91 20.50
N MET A 590 16.05 11.33 19.38
CA MET A 590 15.77 12.74 19.14
C MET A 590 14.68 13.27 20.08
N GLY A 591 13.59 12.52 20.29
CA GLY A 591 12.53 12.95 21.20
C GLY A 591 13.01 13.16 22.65
N ASP A 592 13.86 12.26 23.15
CA ASP A 592 14.50 12.40 24.47
C ASP A 592 15.43 13.63 24.50
N ALA A 593 16.17 13.90 23.42
CA ALA A 593 17.03 15.06 23.30
C ALA A 593 16.25 16.37 23.28
N LEU A 594 15.15 16.43 22.54
CA LEU A 594 14.24 17.59 22.52
C LEU A 594 13.67 17.87 23.90
N LYS A 595 13.17 16.84 24.58
CA LYS A 595 12.67 16.96 25.96
C LYS A 595 13.73 17.48 26.92
N ALA A 596 14.97 17.01 26.76
CA ALA A 596 16.11 17.43 27.60
C ALA A 596 16.66 18.83 27.23
N SER A 597 16.22 19.43 26.12
CA SER A 597 16.69 20.75 25.67
C SER A 597 16.23 21.92 26.53
N GLY A 598 15.15 21.70 27.32
CA GLY A 598 14.53 22.71 28.19
C GLY A 598 13.58 23.65 27.47
N ARG A 599 13.21 23.37 26.20
CA ARG A 599 12.20 24.10 25.43
C ARG A 599 11.16 23.11 24.91
N ASP A 600 9.90 23.50 24.94
CA ASP A 600 8.81 22.76 24.29
C ASP A 600 8.94 22.91 22.76
N ILE A 601 9.44 21.86 22.12
CA ILE A 601 9.59 21.78 20.66
C ILE A 601 8.65 20.68 20.18
N LEU A 602 7.69 21.03 19.32
CA LEU A 602 6.81 20.06 18.69
C LEU A 602 7.63 19.08 17.85
N PHE A 603 7.50 17.79 18.12
CA PHE A 603 8.24 16.76 17.41
C PHE A 603 7.36 16.13 16.33
N TYR A 604 7.70 16.42 15.07
CA TYR A 604 7.00 15.99 13.87
C TYR A 604 7.82 14.97 13.12
N MET A 605 7.39 13.70 13.14
CA MET A 605 8.04 12.59 12.46
C MET A 605 7.67 12.55 10.98
N CYS A 606 8.66 12.44 10.10
CA CYS A 606 8.46 12.25 8.67
C CYS A 606 8.89 10.82 8.29
N GLU A 607 7.97 9.86 8.49
CA GLU A 607 8.22 8.42 8.36
C GLU A 607 7.42 7.79 7.20
N TRP A 608 6.67 8.60 6.48
CA TRP A 608 5.87 8.27 5.28
C TRP A 608 4.80 7.18 5.47
N GLY A 609 4.49 6.78 6.70
CA GLY A 609 3.55 5.71 7.02
C GLY A 609 4.07 4.29 6.79
N VAL A 610 5.32 4.13 6.36
CA VAL A 610 5.90 2.83 5.94
C VAL A 610 5.97 1.83 7.09
N ARG A 611 6.25 2.30 8.33
CA ARG A 611 6.42 1.44 9.51
C ARG A 611 5.31 1.64 10.53
N GLU A 612 4.13 2.05 10.07
CA GLU A 612 2.94 2.25 10.90
C GLU A 612 3.19 3.18 12.12
N PRO A 613 3.70 4.41 11.91
CA PRO A 613 4.09 5.31 13.00
C PRO A 613 2.93 5.65 13.95
N TRP A 614 1.69 5.55 13.53
CA TRP A 614 0.50 5.73 14.36
C TRP A 614 0.40 4.74 15.53
N LYS A 615 1.04 3.57 15.43
CA LYS A 615 1.07 2.56 16.51
C LYS A 615 2.08 2.87 17.59
N TRP A 616 3.18 3.53 17.27
CA TRP A 616 4.32 3.70 18.20
C TRP A 616 4.86 5.13 18.30
N GLY A 617 4.52 6.03 17.39
CA GLY A 617 5.11 7.37 17.34
C GLY A 617 5.02 8.16 18.66
N SER A 618 3.89 8.06 19.37
CA SER A 618 3.72 8.74 20.68
C SER A 618 4.75 8.29 21.73
N THR A 619 5.25 7.05 21.67
CA THR A 619 6.26 6.54 22.61
C THR A 619 7.62 7.18 22.44
N THR A 620 7.88 7.84 21.33
CA THR A 620 9.11 8.57 21.02
C THR A 620 9.08 10.03 21.49
N GLY A 621 7.92 10.50 21.97
CA GLY A 621 7.68 11.91 22.29
C GLY A 621 7.14 12.71 21.10
N ALA A 622 6.92 12.09 19.94
CA ALA A 622 6.28 12.74 18.80
C ALA A 622 4.78 12.93 19.03
N THR A 623 4.25 14.02 18.51
CA THR A 623 2.84 14.38 18.58
C THR A 623 2.15 14.42 17.23
N THR A 624 2.95 14.38 16.16
CA THR A 624 2.51 14.32 14.77
C THR A 624 3.44 13.39 13.99
N TRP A 625 2.89 12.64 13.06
CA TRP A 625 3.66 11.75 12.17
C TRP A 625 3.03 11.63 10.80
N ARG A 626 3.89 11.66 9.77
CA ARG A 626 3.51 11.38 8.39
C ARG A 626 2.94 9.97 8.30
N ALA A 627 1.69 9.87 7.92
CA ALA A 627 0.96 8.62 7.73
C ALA A 627 0.85 8.21 6.25
N THR A 628 1.34 9.06 5.35
CA THR A 628 1.30 8.85 3.90
C THR A 628 2.65 9.13 3.26
N TYR A 629 2.87 8.59 2.05
CA TYR A 629 3.95 9.02 1.16
C TYR A 629 3.79 10.50 0.77
N ASP A 630 4.82 11.03 0.08
CA ASP A 630 4.84 12.43 -0.34
C ASP A 630 3.69 12.75 -1.28
N THR A 631 2.85 13.70 -0.86
CA THR A 631 1.71 14.18 -1.64
C THR A 631 2.18 15.13 -2.75
N ARG A 632 1.60 14.96 -3.93
CA ARG A 632 1.87 15.76 -5.12
C ARG A 632 0.64 16.50 -5.61
N ASP A 633 0.85 17.55 -6.40
CA ASP A 633 -0.21 18.39 -6.96
C ASP A 633 -0.96 17.67 -8.09
N CYS A 634 -1.66 16.59 -7.73
CA CYS A 634 -2.45 15.77 -8.65
C CYS A 634 -3.55 14.99 -7.91
N TRP A 635 -4.61 14.69 -8.66
CA TRP A 635 -5.70 13.85 -8.18
C TRP A 635 -5.26 12.40 -7.94
N GLN A 636 -4.52 11.85 -8.91
CA GLN A 636 -3.93 10.51 -8.83
C GLN A 636 -2.43 10.58 -9.05
N GLY A 637 -1.66 10.07 -8.09
CA GLY A 637 -0.20 10.13 -8.10
C GLY A 637 0.44 9.31 -9.21
N LYS A 638 1.62 9.76 -9.64
CA LYS A 638 2.48 9.12 -10.63
C LYS A 638 3.94 9.29 -10.21
N GLY A 639 4.78 8.31 -10.52
CA GLY A 639 6.24 8.49 -10.51
C GLY A 639 6.87 8.86 -9.16
N GLY A 640 6.52 8.17 -8.07
CA GLY A 640 7.18 8.35 -6.76
C GLY A 640 6.51 9.33 -5.81
N GLY A 641 5.28 9.76 -6.11
CA GLY A 641 4.43 10.54 -5.20
C GLY A 641 2.99 10.09 -5.26
N ILE A 642 2.18 10.50 -4.27
CA ILE A 642 0.76 10.16 -4.19
C ILE A 642 -0.12 11.36 -4.48
N GLY A 643 -1.33 11.11 -5.00
CA GLY A 643 -2.39 12.10 -5.14
C GLY A 643 -3.47 11.94 -4.08
N VAL A 644 -4.53 12.74 -4.20
CA VAL A 644 -5.64 12.75 -3.21
C VAL A 644 -6.30 11.37 -3.07
N ILE A 645 -6.45 10.61 -4.16
CA ILE A 645 -7.04 9.26 -4.11
C ILE A 645 -6.22 8.32 -3.22
N GLN A 646 -4.90 8.32 -3.39
CA GLN A 646 -4.02 7.46 -2.58
C GLN A 646 -3.97 7.92 -1.12
N SER A 647 -4.06 9.25 -0.87
CA SER A 647 -4.18 9.78 0.50
C SER A 647 -5.47 9.29 1.18
N ILE A 648 -6.61 9.22 0.45
CA ILE A 648 -7.85 8.62 0.98
C ILE A 648 -7.63 7.16 1.37
N ALA A 649 -7.00 6.37 0.50
CA ALA A 649 -6.74 4.97 0.75
C ALA A 649 -5.83 4.75 1.97
N ALA A 650 -4.81 5.60 2.15
CA ALA A 650 -3.87 5.52 3.28
C ALA A 650 -4.50 5.95 4.61
N MET A 651 -5.31 7.02 4.60
CA MET A 651 -5.80 7.68 5.83
C MET A 651 -7.10 7.10 6.38
N LYS A 652 -7.96 6.52 5.54
CA LYS A 652 -9.35 6.17 5.89
C LYS A 652 -9.49 5.24 7.10
N ASP A 653 -8.52 4.35 7.31
CA ASP A 653 -8.57 3.34 8.38
C ASP A 653 -7.74 3.73 9.63
N LEU A 654 -7.13 4.93 9.67
CA LEU A 654 -6.23 5.34 10.74
C LEU A 654 -6.90 6.17 11.85
N TRP A 655 -8.19 6.48 11.71
CA TRP A 655 -8.92 7.38 12.59
C TRP A 655 -8.89 6.99 14.08
N ALA A 656 -8.89 5.70 14.38
CA ALA A 656 -8.87 5.21 15.77
C ALA A 656 -7.49 5.37 16.47
N TYR A 657 -6.47 5.78 15.75
CA TYR A 657 -5.13 6.06 16.29
C TYR A 657 -4.88 7.55 16.51
N SER A 658 -5.73 8.43 15.96
CA SER A 658 -5.60 9.87 16.04
C SER A 658 -6.32 10.43 17.27
N GLY A 659 -5.87 11.60 17.72
CA GLY A 659 -6.46 12.34 18.82
C GLY A 659 -5.57 13.51 19.23
N VAL A 660 -5.95 14.21 20.29
CA VAL A 660 -5.11 15.27 20.88
C VAL A 660 -3.70 14.74 21.14
N ASN A 661 -2.69 15.52 20.79
CA ASN A 661 -1.26 15.14 20.91
C ASN A 661 -0.85 13.88 20.10
N ARG A 662 -1.68 13.46 19.12
CA ARG A 662 -1.52 12.24 18.31
C ARG A 662 -2.12 12.45 16.92
N PHE A 663 -1.50 13.26 16.07
CA PHE A 663 -2.08 13.62 14.77
C PHE A 663 -1.44 12.80 13.65
N ASN A 664 -2.29 12.09 12.88
CA ASN A 664 -1.91 11.50 11.61
C ASN A 664 -1.80 12.62 10.56
N ASP A 665 -0.68 12.72 9.90
CA ASP A 665 -0.43 13.72 8.88
C ASP A 665 -0.54 13.10 7.49
N ALA A 666 -1.44 13.64 6.67
CA ALA A 666 -1.64 13.26 5.27
C ALA A 666 -0.68 13.99 4.31
N ASP A 667 0.36 14.63 4.84
CA ASP A 667 1.39 15.44 4.18
C ASP A 667 0.95 16.86 3.79
N MET A 668 1.92 17.61 3.28
CA MET A 668 1.78 18.99 2.82
C MET A 668 0.64 19.14 1.80
N MET A 669 -0.21 20.13 2.04
CA MET A 669 -1.25 20.44 1.06
C MET A 669 -0.68 21.08 -0.20
N CYS A 670 -1.20 20.65 -1.34
CA CYS A 670 -0.84 21.20 -2.65
C CYS A 670 -1.80 22.29 -3.14
N VAL A 671 -2.77 22.69 -2.33
CA VAL A 671 -3.67 23.81 -2.66
C VAL A 671 -2.83 25.04 -3.03
N ALA A 672 -3.20 25.70 -4.12
CA ALA A 672 -2.53 26.88 -4.70
C ALA A 672 -1.13 26.63 -5.32
N ILE A 673 -0.68 25.40 -5.52
CA ILE A 673 0.57 25.13 -6.26
C ILE A 673 0.39 25.36 -7.77
N HIS A 674 -0.71 24.92 -8.37
CA HIS A 674 -1.03 25.09 -9.80
C HIS A 674 0.10 24.65 -10.74
N GLY A 675 0.71 23.48 -10.44
CA GLY A 675 1.80 22.91 -11.23
C GLY A 675 3.12 23.70 -11.17
N THR A 676 3.29 24.62 -10.22
CA THR A 676 4.51 25.46 -10.11
C THR A 676 5.62 24.82 -9.27
N GLY A 677 5.48 23.58 -8.84
CA GLY A 677 6.52 22.82 -8.13
C GLY A 677 7.79 22.66 -8.97
N LYS A 678 8.94 22.42 -8.31
CA LYS A 678 10.27 22.53 -8.94
C LYS A 678 10.94 21.22 -9.32
N SER A 679 10.34 20.07 -9.09
CA SER A 679 10.98 18.81 -9.47
C SER A 679 10.71 18.51 -10.95
N SER A 680 11.75 18.61 -11.80
CA SER A 680 11.66 18.25 -13.22
C SER A 680 11.38 16.76 -13.47
N SER A 681 11.64 15.91 -12.48
CA SER A 681 11.37 14.46 -12.52
C SER A 681 9.97 14.10 -12.01
N ASP A 682 9.26 15.02 -11.36
CA ASP A 682 7.95 14.81 -10.78
C ASP A 682 6.86 15.51 -11.61
N LEU A 683 6.26 14.77 -12.52
CA LEU A 683 5.23 15.27 -13.44
C LEU A 683 4.01 15.84 -12.71
N CYS A 684 3.74 15.41 -11.48
CA CYS A 684 2.62 15.93 -10.68
C CYS A 684 2.91 17.33 -10.13
N LEU A 685 4.17 17.66 -9.80
CA LEU A 685 4.56 19.00 -9.34
C LEU A 685 4.77 20.01 -10.48
N THR A 686 5.05 19.55 -11.69
CA THR A 686 5.34 20.39 -12.85
C THR A 686 4.25 20.34 -13.95
N GLY A 687 3.22 19.52 -13.74
CA GLY A 687 2.06 19.41 -14.62
C GLY A 687 1.07 20.57 -14.46
N PRO A 688 -0.17 20.44 -14.94
CA PRO A 688 -1.18 21.49 -14.86
C PRO A 688 -1.69 21.76 -13.43
N GLY A 689 -1.33 20.89 -12.46
CA GLY A 689 -1.87 20.90 -11.12
C GLY A 689 -3.28 20.33 -11.04
N MET A 690 -3.84 20.35 -9.83
CA MET A 690 -5.23 19.96 -9.57
C MET A 690 -6.22 21.05 -9.98
N THR A 691 -7.47 20.65 -10.23
CA THR A 691 -8.60 21.56 -10.42
C THR A 691 -9.00 22.21 -9.10
N GLN A 692 -9.78 23.29 -9.17
CA GLN A 692 -10.29 23.98 -7.96
C GLN A 692 -11.18 23.08 -7.10
N ASP A 693 -11.94 22.15 -7.69
CA ASP A 693 -12.75 21.19 -6.94
C ASP A 693 -11.86 20.14 -6.24
N GLU A 694 -10.76 19.73 -6.85
CA GLU A 694 -9.79 18.83 -6.25
C GLU A 694 -9.01 19.49 -5.10
N TYR A 695 -8.64 20.79 -5.25
CA TYR A 695 -8.06 21.57 -4.15
C TYR A 695 -9.03 21.71 -2.96
N ARG A 696 -10.32 22.01 -3.24
CA ARG A 696 -11.35 22.04 -2.19
C ARG A 696 -11.53 20.69 -1.52
N THR A 697 -11.43 19.62 -2.27
CA THR A 697 -11.51 18.26 -1.75
C THR A 697 -10.30 17.93 -0.87
N GLN A 698 -9.07 18.24 -1.31
CA GLN A 698 -7.88 18.05 -0.48
C GLN A 698 -8.03 18.80 0.84
N PHE A 699 -8.37 20.09 0.81
CA PHE A 699 -8.53 20.89 2.02
C PHE A 699 -9.62 20.34 2.95
N ALA A 700 -10.78 19.97 2.40
CA ALA A 700 -11.89 19.42 3.17
C ALA A 700 -11.55 18.09 3.85
N LEU A 701 -10.85 17.20 3.15
CA LEU A 701 -10.42 15.90 3.71
C LEU A 701 -9.36 16.09 4.80
N TRP A 702 -8.35 16.96 4.61
CA TRP A 702 -7.37 17.27 5.67
C TRP A 702 -8.07 17.81 6.92
N CYS A 703 -9.05 18.71 6.76
CA CYS A 703 -9.84 19.22 7.88
C CYS A 703 -10.68 18.14 8.57
N MET A 704 -11.32 17.26 7.82
CA MET A 704 -12.06 16.11 8.38
C MET A 704 -11.13 15.18 9.15
N TRP A 705 -9.92 14.98 8.67
CA TRP A 705 -8.95 14.08 9.31
C TRP A 705 -8.20 14.68 10.49
N SER A 706 -8.40 15.94 10.85
CA SER A 706 -7.54 16.68 11.80
C SER A 706 -6.05 16.53 11.44
N SER A 707 -5.75 16.50 10.14
CA SER A 707 -4.39 16.45 9.63
C SER A 707 -3.77 17.84 9.71
N PRO A 708 -2.47 17.96 10.00
CA PRO A 708 -1.79 19.26 9.94
C PRO A 708 -2.08 20.01 8.63
N LEU A 709 -2.52 21.27 8.74
CA LEU A 709 -2.79 22.12 7.59
C LEU A 709 -1.52 22.85 7.16
N THR A 710 -0.60 22.15 6.50
CA THR A 710 0.68 22.71 6.05
C THR A 710 0.60 23.12 4.58
N LEU A 711 0.59 24.44 4.35
CA LEU A 711 0.61 25.05 3.02
C LEU A 711 2.01 24.91 2.39
N SER A 712 2.11 24.51 1.13
CA SER A 712 3.40 24.28 0.48
C SER A 712 3.58 25.04 -0.87
N PHE A 713 2.72 26.00 -1.16
CA PHE A 713 2.84 26.89 -2.34
C PHE A 713 3.80 28.06 -2.10
N ASP A 714 4.17 28.78 -3.17
CA ASP A 714 5.08 29.95 -3.11
C ASP A 714 4.39 31.18 -2.52
N LEU A 715 4.40 31.28 -1.21
CA LEU A 715 3.80 32.40 -0.48
C LEU A 715 4.59 33.73 -0.63
N THR A 716 5.68 33.74 -1.38
CA THR A 716 6.34 35.00 -1.77
C THR A 716 5.65 35.71 -2.92
N LYS A 717 4.66 35.06 -3.53
CA LYS A 717 3.86 35.55 -4.67
C LYS A 717 2.43 35.88 -4.25
N PRO A 718 1.70 36.65 -5.07
CA PRO A 718 0.29 36.91 -4.85
C PRO A 718 -0.54 35.61 -4.81
N LEU A 719 -1.44 35.52 -3.86
CA LEU A 719 -2.41 34.44 -3.70
C LEU A 719 -3.72 34.83 -4.40
N SER A 720 -4.31 33.93 -5.18
CA SER A 720 -5.60 34.15 -5.80
C SER A 720 -6.73 34.26 -4.76
N ALA A 721 -7.81 34.96 -5.08
CA ALA A 721 -8.98 35.06 -4.20
C ALA A 721 -9.63 33.67 -3.96
N ASP A 722 -9.67 32.83 -4.99
CA ASP A 722 -10.27 31.50 -4.94
C ASP A 722 -9.44 30.57 -4.04
N ASP A 723 -8.10 30.57 -4.18
CA ASP A 723 -7.23 29.76 -3.34
C ASP A 723 -7.26 30.23 -1.88
N LYS A 724 -7.26 31.56 -1.68
CA LYS A 724 -7.41 32.15 -0.35
C LYS A 724 -8.73 31.71 0.31
N ALA A 725 -9.84 31.73 -0.45
CA ALA A 725 -11.15 31.30 0.05
C ALA A 725 -11.17 29.82 0.47
N ILE A 726 -10.40 28.97 -0.19
CA ILE A 726 -10.25 27.56 0.22
C ILE A 726 -9.53 27.47 1.56
N ILE A 727 -8.29 27.98 1.63
CA ILE A 727 -7.42 27.79 2.80
C ILE A 727 -7.85 28.62 4.04
N THR A 728 -8.75 29.57 3.88
CA THR A 728 -9.31 30.36 4.99
C THR A 728 -10.79 30.05 5.27
N ASN A 729 -11.30 28.91 4.80
CA ASN A 729 -12.68 28.48 5.08
C ASN A 729 -12.86 28.20 6.57
N ALA A 730 -13.52 29.11 7.26
CA ALA A 730 -13.65 29.09 8.72
C ALA A 730 -14.43 27.88 9.24
N ASP A 731 -15.43 27.36 8.49
CA ASP A 731 -16.21 26.20 8.90
C ASP A 731 -15.36 24.92 8.86
N LEU A 732 -14.56 24.75 7.82
CA LEU A 732 -13.66 23.60 7.67
C LEU A 732 -12.51 23.67 8.69
N ILE A 733 -11.90 24.85 8.86
CA ILE A 733 -10.86 25.05 9.89
C ILE A 733 -11.42 24.75 11.29
N ALA A 734 -12.66 25.15 11.59
CA ALA A 734 -13.27 24.83 12.89
C ALA A 734 -13.48 23.33 13.12
N ILE A 735 -13.70 22.55 12.06
CA ILE A 735 -13.75 21.09 12.12
C ILE A 735 -12.35 20.50 12.36
N ASP A 736 -11.33 21.01 11.67
CA ASP A 736 -9.93 20.61 11.86
C ASP A 736 -9.46 20.86 13.30
N GLN A 737 -9.70 22.08 13.78
CA GLN A 737 -9.21 22.61 15.05
C GLN A 737 -10.12 22.27 16.26
N ASP A 738 -11.04 21.32 16.09
CA ASP A 738 -11.91 20.88 17.18
C ASP A 738 -11.09 20.33 18.37
N ALA A 739 -11.52 20.68 19.58
CA ALA A 739 -10.75 20.38 20.80
C ALA A 739 -10.62 18.88 21.14
N MET A 740 -11.43 18.02 20.53
CA MET A 740 -11.27 16.56 20.67
C MET A 740 -10.13 16.01 19.83
N GLY A 741 -9.62 16.76 18.83
CA GLY A 741 -8.53 16.35 17.96
C GLY A 741 -8.75 15.06 17.18
N GLN A 742 -10.00 14.61 17.04
CA GLN A 742 -10.33 13.33 16.43
C GLN A 742 -10.20 13.40 14.90
N GLN A 743 -9.62 12.37 14.30
CA GLN A 743 -9.74 12.13 12.86
C GLN A 743 -11.13 11.60 12.54
N ALA A 744 -11.72 12.01 11.41
CA ALA A 744 -13.01 11.50 10.98
C ALA A 744 -12.97 9.99 10.74
N GLU A 745 -13.95 9.29 11.29
CA GLU A 745 -14.18 7.87 11.07
C GLU A 745 -14.61 7.60 9.63
N PHE A 746 -14.03 6.60 8.99
CA PHE A 746 -14.49 6.10 7.71
C PHE A 746 -15.77 5.27 7.94
N VAL A 747 -16.89 5.75 7.43
CA VAL A 747 -18.21 5.12 7.59
C VAL A 747 -18.44 4.03 6.56
N GLY A 748 -17.90 4.19 5.34
CA GLY A 748 -18.05 3.23 4.26
C GLY A 748 -17.94 3.86 2.89
N GLN A 749 -18.02 2.99 1.86
CA GLN A 749 -17.94 3.38 0.45
C GLN A 749 -19.15 2.81 -0.31
N GLU A 750 -19.75 3.64 -1.16
CA GLU A 750 -20.81 3.22 -2.09
C GLU A 750 -20.39 3.64 -3.52
N GLY A 751 -20.01 2.68 -4.32
CA GLY A 751 -19.43 2.94 -5.64
C GLY A 751 -18.21 3.86 -5.53
N ASN A 752 -18.29 5.05 -6.11
CA ASN A 752 -17.23 6.07 -6.07
C ASN A 752 -17.38 7.10 -4.93
N ILE A 753 -18.29 6.86 -3.98
CA ILE A 753 -18.54 7.80 -2.87
C ILE A 753 -17.98 7.24 -1.57
N TYR A 754 -17.07 7.98 -0.94
CA TYR A 754 -16.51 7.69 0.38
C TYR A 754 -17.20 8.57 1.42
N TYR A 755 -17.68 7.96 2.52
CA TYR A 755 -18.35 8.65 3.61
C TYR A 755 -17.47 8.70 4.86
N PHE A 756 -17.40 9.88 5.48
CA PHE A 756 -16.70 10.08 6.75
C PHE A 756 -17.60 10.79 7.75
N MET A 757 -17.33 10.55 9.04
CA MET A 757 -18.04 11.15 10.18
C MET A 757 -17.05 11.57 11.26
N LYS A 758 -17.31 12.72 11.90
CA LYS A 758 -16.48 13.24 12.99
C LYS A 758 -17.37 13.79 14.09
N ASP A 759 -17.21 13.27 15.30
CA ASP A 759 -17.78 13.89 16.51
C ASP A 759 -17.06 15.20 16.83
N LEU A 760 -17.76 16.22 17.26
CA LEU A 760 -17.23 17.50 17.68
C LEU A 760 -17.45 17.75 19.17
N GLU A 761 -16.57 18.56 19.78
CA GLU A 761 -16.57 18.81 21.22
C GLU A 761 -17.91 19.33 21.75
N ASN A 762 -18.54 20.23 21.00
CA ASN A 762 -19.81 20.85 21.38
C ASN A 762 -21.05 19.94 21.20
N GLY A 763 -20.88 18.70 20.76
CA GLY A 763 -21.93 17.73 20.48
C GLY A 763 -22.48 17.76 19.05
N ASP A 764 -21.99 18.66 18.18
CA ASP A 764 -22.28 18.60 16.74
C ASP A 764 -21.58 17.41 16.10
N VAL A 765 -22.03 17.04 14.89
CA VAL A 765 -21.40 15.99 14.08
C VAL A 765 -21.09 16.55 12.71
N ALA A 766 -19.84 16.41 12.28
CA ALA A 766 -19.46 16.66 10.89
C ALA A 766 -19.56 15.36 10.07
N ILE A 767 -20.21 15.43 8.90
CA ILE A 767 -20.30 14.33 7.94
C ILE A 767 -19.81 14.79 6.59
N SER A 768 -19.17 13.90 5.85
CA SER A 768 -18.73 14.21 4.48
C SER A 768 -18.98 13.08 3.51
N ALA A 769 -19.10 13.45 2.23
CA ALA A 769 -19.15 12.52 1.11
C ALA A 769 -18.20 13.01 0.01
N THR A 770 -17.22 12.18 -0.35
CA THR A 770 -16.23 12.46 -1.39
C THR A 770 -16.51 11.62 -2.60
N ASN A 771 -16.71 12.25 -3.76
CA ASN A 771 -16.91 11.60 -5.05
C ASN A 771 -15.56 11.46 -5.79
N VAL A 772 -15.02 10.25 -5.84
CA VAL A 772 -13.77 9.98 -6.58
C VAL A 772 -14.01 9.62 -8.04
N GLY A 773 -15.26 9.57 -8.50
CA GLY A 773 -15.63 9.26 -9.87
C GLY A 773 -15.56 10.47 -10.82
N ALA A 774 -15.48 10.19 -12.12
CA ALA A 774 -15.35 11.18 -13.17
C ALA A 774 -16.66 11.96 -13.50
N THR A 775 -17.78 11.60 -12.86
CA THR A 775 -19.08 12.25 -13.09
C THR A 775 -19.72 12.67 -11.77
N GLN A 776 -20.56 13.71 -11.84
CA GLN A 776 -21.33 14.12 -10.66
C GLN A 776 -22.30 13.00 -10.23
N GLN A 777 -22.57 12.93 -8.94
CA GLN A 777 -23.44 11.94 -8.30
C GLN A 777 -24.49 12.62 -7.42
N GLN A 778 -25.67 12.03 -7.35
CA GLN A 778 -26.64 12.30 -6.30
C GLN A 778 -26.27 11.45 -5.08
N VAL A 779 -25.94 12.10 -3.99
CA VAL A 779 -25.46 11.43 -2.77
C VAL A 779 -26.50 11.59 -1.66
N LYS A 780 -26.91 10.47 -1.07
CA LYS A 780 -27.82 10.44 0.07
C LYS A 780 -27.03 10.30 1.37
N PHE A 781 -27.12 11.28 2.26
CA PHE A 781 -26.70 11.16 3.65
C PHE A 781 -27.83 10.50 4.45
N ASP A 782 -27.77 9.19 4.60
CA ASP A 782 -28.73 8.42 5.41
C ASP A 782 -28.18 8.34 6.85
N PHE A 783 -28.89 8.94 7.82
CA PHE A 783 -28.42 9.06 9.20
C PHE A 783 -28.23 7.71 9.90
N ALA A 784 -28.89 6.65 9.43
CA ALA A 784 -28.68 5.30 9.96
C ALA A 784 -27.26 4.75 9.76
N LYS A 785 -26.49 5.32 8.80
CA LYS A 785 -25.11 4.93 8.54
C LYS A 785 -24.11 5.57 9.51
N PHE A 786 -24.47 6.65 10.20
CA PHE A 786 -23.56 7.48 10.98
C PHE A 786 -23.79 7.25 12.49
N SER A 787 -22.88 6.51 13.13
CA SER A 787 -23.02 6.06 14.52
C SER A 787 -23.19 7.17 15.55
N ALA A 788 -22.74 8.40 15.24
CA ALA A 788 -22.88 9.58 16.09
C ALA A 788 -24.26 10.26 15.97
N LEU A 789 -25.05 9.94 14.94
CA LEU A 789 -26.33 10.58 14.69
C LEU A 789 -27.48 9.77 15.29
N ASN A 790 -28.40 10.48 15.89
CA ASN A 790 -29.68 9.91 16.31
C ASN A 790 -30.65 9.92 15.11
N VAL A 791 -31.05 8.74 14.63
CA VAL A 791 -31.96 8.58 13.48
C VAL A 791 -33.35 9.18 13.69
N LYS A 792 -33.71 9.57 14.91
CA LYS A 792 -34.94 10.29 15.26
C LYS A 792 -34.67 11.76 15.62
N GLY A 793 -33.45 12.24 15.37
CA GLY A 793 -33.05 13.61 15.68
C GLY A 793 -33.47 14.58 14.58
N HIS A 794 -33.79 15.81 14.95
CA HIS A 794 -33.95 16.94 14.04
C HIS A 794 -32.67 17.73 14.07
N TYR A 795 -32.01 17.88 12.92
CA TYR A 795 -30.73 18.55 12.84
C TYR A 795 -30.80 19.77 11.93
N GLN A 796 -30.20 20.86 12.38
CA GLN A 796 -29.85 21.97 11.50
C GLN A 796 -28.54 21.62 10.79
N ALA A 797 -28.59 21.53 9.48
CA ALA A 797 -27.41 21.27 8.65
C ALA A 797 -26.79 22.56 8.12
N ARG A 798 -25.46 22.65 8.23
CA ARG A 798 -24.65 23.72 7.63
C ARG A 798 -23.71 23.13 6.59
N ASP A 799 -23.84 23.57 5.34
CA ASP A 799 -22.89 23.27 4.27
C ASP A 799 -21.60 24.06 4.53
N CYS A 800 -20.53 23.33 4.90
CA CYS A 800 -19.25 23.92 5.26
C CYS A 800 -18.45 24.39 4.04
N GLN A 801 -18.65 23.79 2.86
CA GLN A 801 -18.02 24.27 1.63
C GLN A 801 -18.62 25.62 1.18
N ALA A 802 -19.93 25.71 1.19
CA ALA A 802 -20.65 26.92 0.82
C ALA A 802 -20.76 27.94 1.98
N GLN A 803 -20.38 27.57 3.21
CA GLN A 803 -20.53 28.35 4.44
C GLN A 803 -21.97 28.83 4.67
N LYS A 804 -22.94 27.98 4.31
CA LYS A 804 -24.36 28.30 4.34
C LYS A 804 -25.17 27.27 5.13
N THR A 805 -26.03 27.72 6.02
CA THR A 805 -26.98 26.88 6.74
C THR A 805 -28.17 26.56 5.82
N LEU A 806 -28.58 25.29 5.78
CA LEU A 806 -29.78 24.88 5.04
C LEU A 806 -31.04 25.51 5.67
N GLU A 807 -32.02 25.84 4.86
CA GLU A 807 -33.22 26.52 5.31
C GLU A 807 -34.09 25.62 6.20
N ASN A 808 -34.17 24.35 5.85
CA ASN A 808 -34.97 23.37 6.59
C ASN A 808 -34.10 22.49 7.49
N GLU A 809 -34.65 22.11 8.63
CA GLU A 809 -34.11 21.03 9.45
C GLU A 809 -34.21 19.70 8.69
N VAL A 810 -33.25 18.80 8.95
CA VAL A 810 -33.17 17.49 8.32
C VAL A 810 -33.41 16.39 9.38
N GLU A 811 -34.16 15.39 8.98
CA GLU A 811 -34.48 14.20 9.77
C GLU A 811 -34.11 12.96 8.96
N THR A 812 -33.67 11.90 9.58
CA THR A 812 -33.34 10.64 8.90
C THR A 812 -32.30 10.71 7.77
N GLY A 813 -32.02 11.90 7.24
CA GLY A 813 -31.05 12.14 6.14
C GLY A 813 -31.52 13.16 5.13
N PHE A 814 -30.69 13.42 4.14
CA PHE A 814 -30.97 14.32 3.01
C PHE A 814 -30.11 13.93 1.79
N THR A 815 -30.43 14.52 0.64
CA THR A 815 -29.70 14.28 -0.61
C THR A 815 -29.05 15.57 -1.09
N THR A 816 -27.82 15.44 -1.62
CA THR A 816 -27.11 16.55 -2.25
C THR A 816 -26.41 16.08 -3.53
N THR A 817 -26.05 17.01 -4.41
CA THR A 817 -25.26 16.73 -5.60
C THR A 817 -23.78 16.94 -5.30
N VAL A 818 -22.95 15.93 -5.58
CA VAL A 818 -21.49 16.02 -5.43
C VAL A 818 -20.86 15.88 -6.81
N ARG A 819 -20.17 16.95 -7.26
CA ARG A 819 -19.50 16.96 -8.57
C ARG A 819 -18.38 15.92 -8.64
N SER A 820 -17.87 15.66 -9.84
CA SER A 820 -16.66 14.86 -10.03
C SER A 820 -15.52 15.43 -9.19
N HIS A 821 -14.81 14.56 -8.47
CA HIS A 821 -13.67 14.85 -7.61
C HIS A 821 -13.95 15.88 -6.48
N ALA A 822 -15.23 16.16 -6.19
CA ALA A 822 -15.62 17.08 -5.13
C ALA A 822 -15.94 16.37 -3.83
N THR A 823 -15.89 17.12 -2.72
CA THR A 823 -16.32 16.69 -1.38
C THR A 823 -17.37 17.64 -0.85
N ALA A 824 -18.53 17.09 -0.44
CA ALA A 824 -19.51 17.80 0.37
C ALA A 824 -19.21 17.56 1.85
N VAL A 825 -19.26 18.64 2.66
CA VAL A 825 -19.09 18.56 4.12
C VAL A 825 -20.22 19.30 4.80
N PHE A 826 -20.92 18.61 5.70
CA PHE A 826 -22.00 19.20 6.49
C PHE A 826 -21.72 19.06 7.98
N ARG A 827 -21.92 20.16 8.71
CA ARG A 827 -21.98 20.17 10.18
C ARG A 827 -23.42 20.13 10.61
N LEU A 828 -23.75 19.15 11.45
CA LEU A 828 -25.09 18.86 11.93
C LEU A 828 -25.20 19.22 13.41
N THR A 829 -26.09 20.16 13.74
CA THR A 829 -26.41 20.58 15.12
C THR A 829 -27.76 20.03 15.51
N LEU A 830 -27.82 19.22 16.56
CA LEU A 830 -29.07 18.65 17.07
C LEU A 830 -29.98 19.74 17.64
N LYS A 831 -31.20 19.84 17.13
CA LYS A 831 -32.23 20.79 17.59
C LYS A 831 -33.29 20.11 18.44
N GLY A 832 -33.59 18.84 18.18
CA GLY A 832 -34.58 18.09 18.94
C GLY A 832 -34.47 16.58 18.68
N THR A 833 -35.00 15.78 19.58
CA THR A 833 -34.90 14.32 19.51
C THR A 833 -36.15 13.65 18.96
N GLY A 834 -37.05 14.36 18.26
CA GLY A 834 -38.28 13.79 17.68
C GLY A 834 -39.31 13.29 18.69
N VAL A 835 -39.02 13.38 19.96
CA VAL A 835 -40.05 13.25 20.99
C VAL A 835 -40.82 14.58 20.98
N SER A 836 -41.96 14.63 20.28
CA SER A 836 -42.87 15.75 20.37
C SER A 836 -43.00 16.14 21.85
N GLN A 837 -42.65 17.37 22.21
CA GLN A 837 -43.09 17.90 23.50
C GLN A 837 -44.60 17.64 23.54
N ALA A 838 -45.02 16.71 24.39
CA ALA A 838 -46.43 16.57 24.66
C ALA A 838 -46.90 18.01 25.03
N ARG A 839 -47.72 18.59 24.14
CA ARG A 839 -48.41 19.85 24.48
C ARG A 839 -48.93 19.67 25.89
N THR A 840 -48.42 20.44 26.83
CA THR A 840 -49.00 20.57 28.13
C THR A 840 -50.38 21.18 27.93
N SER A 841 -51.37 20.31 27.61
CA SER A 841 -52.71 20.62 28.01
C SER A 841 -52.67 20.79 29.50
N THR A 842 -53.16 21.89 29.99
CA THR A 842 -53.43 22.17 31.40
C THR A 842 -54.16 20.97 31.99
N ALA A 843 -53.39 19.98 32.45
CA ALA A 843 -53.91 18.80 33.13
C ALA A 843 -53.57 18.94 34.60
N SER A 844 -54.57 18.85 35.42
CA SER A 844 -54.55 18.77 36.87
C SER A 844 -53.31 18.02 37.38
N GLN A 845 -52.67 18.58 38.43
CA GLN A 845 -51.50 17.97 39.13
C GLN A 845 -51.84 16.51 39.46
N SER A 846 -51.25 15.56 38.79
CA SER A 846 -51.36 14.16 39.15
C SER A 846 -50.22 13.83 40.13
N ASN A 847 -50.56 13.40 41.33
CA ASN A 847 -49.61 12.91 42.34
C ASN A 847 -48.91 11.58 41.92
N ALA A 848 -48.90 11.25 40.66
CA ALA A 848 -48.30 10.01 40.17
C ALA A 848 -46.75 10.07 40.20
N LEU A 849 -46.13 9.07 40.79
CA LEU A 849 -44.68 8.87 40.82
C LEU A 849 -44.29 7.93 39.72
N TYR A 850 -43.17 8.24 39.06
CA TYR A 850 -42.56 7.39 38.05
C TYR A 850 -41.13 7.05 38.48
N ASP A 851 -40.69 5.84 38.17
CA ASP A 851 -39.27 5.49 38.35
C ASP A 851 -38.38 6.22 37.32
N LEU A 852 -37.07 6.07 37.45
CA LEU A 852 -36.10 6.73 36.55
C LEU A 852 -36.19 6.22 35.12
N SER A 853 -36.88 5.11 34.83
CA SER A 853 -37.11 4.61 33.48
C SER A 853 -38.41 5.17 32.87
N GLY A 854 -39.16 6.02 33.62
CA GLY A 854 -40.41 6.61 33.18
C GLY A 854 -41.64 5.72 33.38
N ARG A 855 -41.54 4.62 34.13
CA ARG A 855 -42.61 3.68 34.41
C ARG A 855 -43.34 4.13 35.68
N ARG A 856 -44.68 4.25 35.64
CA ARG A 856 -45.49 4.57 36.81
C ARG A 856 -45.31 3.51 37.88
N THR A 857 -44.99 3.93 39.12
CA THR A 857 -44.83 3.02 40.25
C THR A 857 -45.99 3.15 41.24
N ASN A 858 -46.48 1.99 41.70
CA ASN A 858 -47.49 1.90 42.74
C ASN A 858 -46.90 1.50 44.10
N GLY A 859 -45.59 1.21 44.17
CA GLY A 859 -44.85 0.91 45.40
C GLY A 859 -43.73 1.91 45.58
N VAL A 860 -43.61 2.49 46.75
CA VAL A 860 -42.62 3.54 47.09
C VAL A 860 -41.59 2.91 48.00
N ASP A 861 -40.37 2.88 47.62
CA ASP A 861 -39.23 2.62 48.51
C ASP A 861 -38.96 3.90 49.30
N PRO A 862 -39.06 3.94 50.63
CA PRO A 862 -38.54 5.07 51.40
C PRO A 862 -37.06 5.22 51.12
N HIS A 863 -36.62 6.35 50.65
CA HIS A 863 -35.30 6.72 50.14
C HIS A 863 -35.08 6.50 48.64
N GLY A 864 -36.10 6.11 47.89
CA GLY A 864 -36.00 6.00 46.40
C GLY A 864 -36.02 7.37 45.72
N VAL A 865 -35.37 7.45 44.53
CA VAL A 865 -35.41 8.61 43.64
C VAL A 865 -36.50 8.39 42.58
N TYR A 866 -37.45 9.29 42.45
CA TYR A 866 -38.60 9.22 41.55
C TYR A 866 -38.71 10.49 40.70
N ILE A 867 -39.52 10.43 39.66
CA ILE A 867 -39.92 11.57 38.85
C ILE A 867 -41.39 11.92 39.19
N ARG A 868 -41.67 13.15 39.58
CA ARG A 868 -43.01 13.73 39.76
C ARG A 868 -43.06 15.06 39.02
N ASP A 869 -44.06 15.24 38.18
CA ASP A 869 -44.22 16.45 37.36
C ASP A 869 -42.94 16.87 36.61
N GLY A 870 -42.21 15.86 36.02
CA GLY A 870 -40.96 16.08 35.31
C GLY A 870 -39.74 16.45 36.17
N LYS A 871 -39.87 16.45 37.51
CA LYS A 871 -38.77 16.77 38.45
C LYS A 871 -38.36 15.52 39.24
N ARG A 872 -37.07 15.38 39.51
CA ARG A 872 -36.60 14.39 40.47
C ARG A 872 -37.04 14.73 41.86
N VAL A 873 -37.66 13.76 42.54
CA VAL A 873 -38.04 13.85 43.96
C VAL A 873 -37.41 12.67 44.69
N VAL A 874 -36.82 12.94 45.84
CA VAL A 874 -36.38 11.93 46.81
C VAL A 874 -37.48 11.91 47.88
N LEU A 875 -38.06 10.73 48.11
CA LEU A 875 -39.02 10.61 49.19
C LEU A 875 -38.26 10.38 50.50
N PRO A 876 -38.69 11.06 51.60
CA PRO A 876 -38.02 10.96 52.89
C PRO A 876 -38.11 9.59 53.51
#